data_20e658171207555de3637e4897aacbd7
#
_entry.id   20e658171207555de3637e4897aacbd7
#
_cell.length_a   1.000
_cell.length_b   1.000
_cell.length_c   1.000
_cell.angle_alpha   90.00
_cell.angle_beta   90.00
_cell.angle_gamma   90.00
#
_symmetry.space_group_name_H-M   'P 1'
#
loop_
_entity.id
_entity.type
_entity.pdbx_description
1 polymer ?
#
loop_
_entity_poly.entity_id
_entity_poly.type
_entity_poly.pdbx_seq_one_letter_code
_entity_poly.pdbx_strand_id
1 'polypeptide(L)'
;MILALVGNQNCGKTTLFNCLTGSDQHVGNFPGVTVDQKIGDVRGVKDCAVVDLPGIYSIRPYSTEEKVTRDFIFGQRPDGIINIIDATNPQRNLYLTLQLLELRLPMVVALNMMDELVGNGGSVDIPRMERALGVPVVPISAMKNEGVGEVIDRITAAVRDRQLPQVQDFCPAGPVHRCIHAVSHIIEDHAQKLGIAPRFCATKVIEEDPEFIERLALDQNELELIEHSVVEMEDERGLDRNAALADMRYAFIERVCDECVIRPHESREHRRSVRIDSVLTNRFLALPLFLLIMLTIFWLTFSVIGQGLSDLLAAGIDALSGAVDRGLTAYQINPVVHSLIIDGIFAGVGSVLSFLPIIVVLFFFLSVLEDTGYMARVAFVMDRLLRKIGLSGRSFVPMLIGFGCSVPAVMASRTLSSDRDRKMTILLIPYISCSAKIPIYAVFTAAFFPRYRALVMAGLYAGGILIGILAALFLRSSVLRGKPAPFVMELPNYRLPSPRSVLMLMWEKARDFLQKAFTIIFLATVAIWFLQTFDARLDPVTSGEQSLLAAIGRLIAPVFAPLGFADWRAATALVCGFTAKEAVISTLGVLTGTAPAQLGAALSGMFTPAAALSFLTFTLLYTPCVAAVATIRRELRSVPKTVGVVIAQCAVAWVAAGVVYMLAGLLL
;
A
#
# COMPACT_ATOMS: atom_id res chain seq x y z
N MET A 1 4.90 14.55 -32.23
CA MET A 1 4.23 13.24 -32.18
C MET A 1 4.29 12.70 -30.75
N ILE A 2 3.14 12.32 -30.18
CA ILE A 2 3.07 11.76 -28.82
C ILE A 2 2.63 10.31 -28.93
N LEU A 3 3.48 9.41 -28.42
CA LEU A 3 3.21 7.98 -28.39
C LEU A 3 2.85 7.54 -26.97
N ALA A 4 1.81 6.72 -26.82
CA ALA A 4 1.43 6.11 -25.56
C ALA A 4 2.03 4.69 -25.45
N LEU A 5 2.81 4.42 -24.42
CA LEU A 5 3.28 3.08 -24.11
C LEU A 5 2.31 2.42 -23.12
N VAL A 6 1.59 1.41 -23.59
CA VAL A 6 0.51 0.73 -22.86
C VAL A 6 0.81 -0.76 -22.75
N GLY A 7 0.48 -1.36 -21.64
CA GLY A 7 0.64 -2.83 -21.43
C GLY A 7 0.29 -3.25 -20.02
N ASN A 8 0.26 -4.55 -19.81
CA ASN A 8 -0.06 -5.12 -18.51
C ASN A 8 1.06 -4.86 -17.48
N GLN A 9 0.76 -5.09 -16.22
CA GLN A 9 1.80 -5.07 -15.19
C GLN A 9 2.81 -6.21 -15.46
N ASN A 10 4.09 -5.93 -15.25
CA ASN A 10 5.23 -6.86 -15.41
C ASN A 10 5.52 -7.34 -16.85
N CYS A 11 4.94 -6.75 -17.89
CA CYS A 11 5.27 -7.07 -19.29
C CYS A 11 6.59 -6.45 -19.80
N GLY A 12 7.34 -5.73 -18.93
CA GLY A 12 8.60 -5.09 -19.30
C GLY A 12 8.46 -3.65 -19.84
N LYS A 13 7.34 -2.98 -19.59
CA LYS A 13 7.01 -1.64 -20.10
C LYS A 13 8.07 -0.58 -19.73
N THR A 14 8.42 -0.46 -18.45
CA THR A 14 9.45 0.49 -18.00
C THR A 14 10.84 0.17 -18.57
N THR A 15 11.16 -1.09 -18.80
CA THR A 15 12.40 -1.51 -19.46
C THR A 15 12.42 -1.02 -20.91
N LEU A 16 11.34 -1.24 -21.65
CA LEU A 16 11.20 -0.75 -23.03
C LEU A 16 11.24 0.78 -23.08
N PHE A 17 10.56 1.47 -22.18
CA PHE A 17 10.60 2.93 -22.09
C PHE A 17 12.04 3.45 -21.91
N ASN A 18 12.81 2.83 -21.01
CA ASN A 18 14.20 3.20 -20.79
C ASN A 18 15.09 2.94 -22.02
N CYS A 19 14.83 1.87 -22.80
CA CYS A 19 15.51 1.61 -24.06
C CYS A 19 15.20 2.68 -25.11
N LEU A 20 13.94 3.11 -25.19
CA LEU A 20 13.46 4.11 -26.16
C LEU A 20 14.00 5.52 -25.88
N THR A 21 14.04 5.93 -24.59
CA THR A 21 14.36 7.30 -24.17
C THR A 21 15.79 7.47 -23.64
N GLY A 22 16.40 6.41 -23.14
CA GLY A 22 17.69 6.48 -22.48
C GLY A 22 17.62 7.09 -21.09
N SER A 23 18.57 8.01 -20.77
CA SER A 23 18.63 8.70 -19.47
C SER A 23 17.84 10.02 -19.42
N ASP A 24 17.35 10.52 -20.54
CA ASP A 24 16.62 11.78 -20.61
C ASP A 24 15.12 11.56 -20.36
N GLN A 25 14.76 11.60 -19.08
CA GLN A 25 13.36 11.39 -18.62
C GLN A 25 12.91 12.56 -17.77
N HIS A 26 11.72 13.07 -18.05
CA HIS A 26 11.00 13.97 -17.18
C HIS A 26 10.03 13.17 -16.31
N VAL A 27 10.25 13.17 -14.99
CA VAL A 27 9.39 12.51 -14.02
C VAL A 27 8.51 13.57 -13.35
N GLY A 28 7.21 13.42 -13.48
CA GLY A 28 6.19 14.24 -12.83
C GLY A 28 5.04 13.37 -12.35
N ASN A 29 3.98 13.98 -11.87
CA ASN A 29 2.74 13.26 -11.56
C ASN A 29 1.68 13.57 -12.60
N PHE A 30 0.84 12.59 -12.94
CA PHE A 30 -0.35 12.87 -13.74
C PHE A 30 -1.26 13.90 -13.04
N PRO A 31 -1.88 14.82 -13.78
CA PRO A 31 -2.71 15.87 -13.17
C PRO A 31 -3.78 15.31 -12.24
N GLY A 32 -3.82 15.82 -10.99
CA GLY A 32 -4.84 15.46 -10.00
C GLY A 32 -4.65 14.13 -9.26
N VAL A 33 -3.61 13.37 -9.55
CA VAL A 33 -3.33 12.05 -8.93
C VAL A 33 -1.87 11.91 -8.51
N THR A 34 -1.58 10.92 -7.64
CA THR A 34 -0.22 10.59 -7.16
C THR A 34 0.45 9.50 -7.98
N VAL A 35 0.09 9.36 -9.24
CA VAL A 35 0.70 8.38 -10.14
C VAL A 35 1.81 9.09 -10.91
N ASP A 36 3.00 8.51 -10.91
CA ASP A 36 4.16 9.07 -11.60
C ASP A 36 3.93 9.07 -13.11
N GLN A 37 4.13 10.23 -13.74
CA GLN A 37 4.14 10.39 -15.17
C GLN A 37 5.60 10.43 -15.63
N LYS A 38 5.96 9.55 -16.56
CA LYS A 38 7.27 9.54 -17.20
C LYS A 38 7.10 9.85 -18.67
N ILE A 39 7.69 10.94 -19.08
CA ILE A 39 7.74 11.38 -20.48
C ILE A 39 9.20 11.47 -20.90
N GLY A 40 9.52 10.96 -22.08
CA GLY A 40 10.86 11.04 -22.62
C GLY A 40 10.86 11.14 -24.14
N ASP A 41 11.85 11.82 -24.69
CA ASP A 41 12.02 11.92 -26.14
C ASP A 41 12.60 10.61 -26.69
N VAL A 42 12.06 10.17 -27.82
CA VAL A 42 12.48 8.95 -28.48
C VAL A 42 13.83 9.18 -29.19
N ARG A 43 14.81 8.37 -28.86
CA ARG A 43 16.14 8.45 -29.48
C ARG A 43 16.06 8.21 -30.99
N GLY A 44 16.70 9.09 -31.75
CA GLY A 44 16.80 8.95 -33.21
C GLY A 44 15.60 9.47 -34.01
N VAL A 45 14.51 9.90 -33.35
CA VAL A 45 13.35 10.50 -34.03
C VAL A 45 13.13 11.91 -33.49
N LYS A 46 13.18 12.91 -34.40
CA LYS A 46 12.91 14.31 -34.01
C LYS A 46 11.43 14.52 -33.70
N ASP A 47 11.16 15.35 -32.68
CA ASP A 47 9.80 15.76 -32.29
C ASP A 47 8.87 14.58 -31.94
N CYS A 48 9.42 13.51 -31.36
CA CYS A 48 8.67 12.34 -30.93
C CYS A 48 8.90 12.06 -29.45
N ALA A 49 7.85 12.16 -28.66
CA ALA A 49 7.86 11.84 -27.25
C ALA A 49 7.06 10.56 -26.95
N VAL A 50 7.53 9.75 -26.02
CA VAL A 50 6.81 8.59 -25.51
C VAL A 50 6.41 8.82 -24.04
N VAL A 51 5.19 8.44 -23.71
CA VAL A 51 4.63 8.53 -22.35
C VAL A 51 4.46 7.13 -21.78
N ASP A 52 5.13 6.83 -20.66
CA ASP A 52 4.96 5.56 -19.94
C ASP A 52 3.68 5.62 -19.11
N LEU A 53 2.65 4.92 -19.55
CA LEU A 53 1.38 4.84 -18.84
C LEU A 53 1.43 3.72 -17.78
N PRO A 54 0.69 3.83 -16.67
CA PRO A 54 0.59 2.77 -15.68
C PRO A 54 0.21 1.42 -16.29
N GLY A 55 0.71 0.33 -15.72
CA GLY A 55 0.37 -1.03 -16.16
C GLY A 55 -1.07 -1.38 -15.77
N ILE A 56 -1.89 -1.70 -16.76
CA ILE A 56 -3.32 -1.99 -16.61
C ILE A 56 -3.70 -3.33 -17.25
N TYR A 57 -4.81 -3.90 -16.82
CA TYR A 57 -5.35 -5.12 -17.40
C TYR A 57 -6.57 -4.86 -18.29
N SER A 58 -7.24 -3.75 -18.07
CA SER A 58 -8.43 -3.33 -18.79
C SER A 58 -8.54 -1.81 -18.78
N ILE A 59 -9.21 -1.24 -19.76
CA ILE A 59 -9.54 0.21 -19.81
C ILE A 59 -10.72 0.55 -18.87
N ARG A 60 -11.29 -0.42 -18.16
CA ARG A 60 -12.35 -0.19 -17.18
C ARG A 60 -11.75 0.39 -15.88
N PRO A 61 -12.27 1.53 -15.35
CA PRO A 61 -11.64 2.26 -14.25
C PRO A 61 -11.93 1.63 -12.88
N TYR A 62 -11.35 0.47 -12.58
CA TYR A 62 -11.41 -0.12 -11.25
C TYR A 62 -10.32 0.41 -10.30
N SER A 63 -9.21 0.88 -10.85
CA SER A 63 -8.06 1.42 -10.11
C SER A 63 -7.74 2.83 -10.55
N THR A 64 -6.97 3.56 -9.72
CA THR A 64 -6.46 4.90 -10.06
C THR A 64 -5.56 4.85 -11.29
N GLU A 65 -4.79 3.77 -11.46
CA GLU A 65 -3.89 3.54 -12.58
C GLU A 65 -4.65 3.37 -13.90
N GLU A 66 -5.73 2.59 -13.89
CA GLU A 66 -6.61 2.41 -15.05
C GLU A 66 -7.33 3.71 -15.42
N LYS A 67 -7.76 4.48 -14.41
CA LYS A 67 -8.34 5.80 -14.62
C LYS A 67 -7.35 6.76 -15.30
N VAL A 68 -6.12 6.82 -14.81
CA VAL A 68 -5.06 7.66 -15.38
C VAL A 68 -4.78 7.31 -16.83
N THR A 69 -4.61 6.03 -17.15
CA THR A 69 -4.37 5.56 -18.51
C THR A 69 -5.54 5.92 -19.43
N ARG A 70 -6.76 5.72 -18.96
CA ARG A 70 -7.99 6.06 -19.67
C ARG A 70 -8.10 7.58 -19.93
N ASP A 71 -7.91 8.39 -18.88
CA ASP A 71 -7.99 9.85 -18.97
C ASP A 71 -6.91 10.41 -19.93
N PHE A 72 -5.73 9.78 -19.97
CA PHE A 72 -4.69 10.14 -20.94
C PHE A 72 -5.10 9.81 -22.37
N ILE A 73 -5.57 8.58 -22.63
CA ILE A 73 -5.95 8.14 -23.99
C ILE A 73 -7.08 9.00 -24.55
N PHE A 74 -8.11 9.31 -23.75
CA PHE A 74 -9.29 10.07 -24.21
C PHE A 74 -9.13 11.59 -24.09
N GLY A 75 -8.28 12.08 -23.18
CA GLY A 75 -8.07 13.51 -22.97
C GLY A 75 -6.96 14.09 -23.84
N GLN A 76 -5.81 13.43 -23.90
CA GLN A 76 -4.64 13.91 -24.66
C GLN A 76 -4.58 13.35 -26.08
N ARG A 77 -5.31 12.27 -26.38
CA ARG A 77 -5.39 11.63 -27.70
C ARG A 77 -4.01 11.44 -28.34
N PRO A 78 -3.25 10.42 -27.93
CA PRO A 78 -1.93 10.15 -28.48
C PRO A 78 -2.02 9.88 -29.99
N ASP A 79 -0.98 10.25 -30.72
CA ASP A 79 -0.88 10.01 -32.15
C ASP A 79 -0.77 8.52 -32.49
N GLY A 80 -0.21 7.72 -31.57
CA GLY A 80 -0.08 6.29 -31.73
C GLY A 80 0.11 5.56 -30.41
N ILE A 81 -0.13 4.25 -30.42
CA ILE A 81 -0.03 3.36 -29.25
C ILE A 81 1.04 2.30 -29.51
N ILE A 82 2.00 2.18 -28.59
CA ILE A 82 2.89 1.03 -28.50
C ILE A 82 2.32 0.13 -27.40
N ASN A 83 1.73 -1.00 -27.81
CA ASN A 83 1.20 -1.97 -26.87
C ASN A 83 2.21 -3.07 -26.62
N ILE A 84 2.72 -3.16 -25.39
CA ILE A 84 3.70 -4.18 -25.01
C ILE A 84 3.01 -5.40 -24.40
N ILE A 85 3.33 -6.57 -24.94
CA ILE A 85 2.76 -7.87 -24.58
C ILE A 85 3.90 -8.80 -24.10
N ASP A 86 3.64 -9.55 -23.03
CA ASP A 86 4.51 -10.64 -22.58
C ASP A 86 4.27 -11.89 -23.44
N ALA A 87 5.27 -12.29 -24.23
CA ALA A 87 5.21 -13.45 -25.10
C ALA A 87 5.08 -14.78 -24.35
N THR A 88 5.48 -14.82 -23.07
CA THR A 88 5.38 -16.01 -22.22
C THR A 88 3.94 -16.24 -21.72
N ASN A 89 3.12 -15.17 -21.71
CA ASN A 89 1.71 -15.23 -21.31
C ASN A 89 0.82 -14.33 -22.22
N PRO A 90 0.72 -14.62 -23.51
CA PRO A 90 0.01 -13.77 -24.48
C PRO A 90 -1.50 -13.73 -24.21
N GLN A 91 -2.12 -14.81 -23.78
CA GLN A 91 -3.57 -14.89 -23.56
C GLN A 91 -4.08 -13.77 -22.64
N ARG A 92 -3.37 -13.51 -21.56
CA ARG A 92 -3.73 -12.49 -20.60
C ARG A 92 -3.53 -11.07 -21.14
N ASN A 93 -2.42 -10.88 -21.87
CA ASN A 93 -2.05 -9.56 -22.35
C ASN A 93 -2.95 -9.12 -23.53
N LEU A 94 -3.37 -10.06 -24.37
CA LEU A 94 -4.23 -9.80 -25.51
C LEU A 94 -5.62 -9.26 -25.13
N TYR A 95 -6.09 -9.46 -23.90
CA TYR A 95 -7.36 -8.88 -23.45
C TYR A 95 -7.37 -7.34 -23.48
N LEU A 96 -6.30 -6.72 -23.00
CA LEU A 96 -6.10 -5.28 -23.11
C LEU A 96 -5.89 -4.86 -24.57
N THR A 97 -5.12 -5.65 -25.32
CA THR A 97 -4.86 -5.40 -26.75
C THR A 97 -6.15 -5.27 -27.54
N LEU A 98 -7.11 -6.17 -27.34
CA LEU A 98 -8.40 -6.10 -28.03
C LEU A 98 -9.17 -4.81 -27.73
N GLN A 99 -9.14 -4.34 -26.49
CA GLN A 99 -9.77 -3.08 -26.12
C GLN A 99 -9.06 -1.87 -26.73
N LEU A 100 -7.72 -1.93 -26.90
CA LEU A 100 -6.96 -0.89 -27.58
C LEU A 100 -7.23 -0.88 -29.10
N LEU A 101 -7.41 -2.05 -29.73
CA LEU A 101 -7.78 -2.16 -31.15
C LEU A 101 -9.14 -1.55 -31.43
N GLU A 102 -10.10 -1.69 -30.52
CA GLU A 102 -11.43 -1.07 -30.63
C GLU A 102 -11.38 0.47 -30.66
N LEU A 103 -10.30 1.10 -30.15
CA LEU A 103 -10.11 2.56 -30.18
C LEU A 103 -9.81 3.12 -31.59
N ARG A 104 -9.35 2.30 -32.52
CA ARG A 104 -8.98 2.68 -33.89
C ARG A 104 -7.92 3.79 -33.92
N LEU A 105 -6.88 3.67 -33.11
CA LEU A 105 -5.69 4.50 -33.18
C LEU A 105 -4.55 3.73 -33.85
N PRO A 106 -3.62 4.41 -34.57
CA PRO A 106 -2.39 3.77 -35.05
C PRO A 106 -1.70 3.01 -33.90
N MET A 107 -1.42 1.72 -34.11
CA MET A 107 -0.90 0.87 -33.06
C MET A 107 0.11 -0.14 -33.58
N VAL A 108 1.12 -0.43 -32.74
CA VAL A 108 2.09 -1.52 -32.93
C VAL A 108 2.10 -2.36 -31.66
N VAL A 109 2.12 -3.68 -31.83
CA VAL A 109 2.29 -4.64 -30.74
C VAL A 109 3.77 -4.99 -30.61
N ALA A 110 4.38 -4.66 -29.47
CA ALA A 110 5.73 -5.06 -29.10
C ALA A 110 5.64 -6.36 -28.26
N LEU A 111 5.96 -7.50 -28.88
CA LEU A 111 5.92 -8.81 -28.24
C LEU A 111 7.22 -9.06 -27.50
N ASN A 112 7.25 -8.77 -26.22
CA ASN A 112 8.44 -8.78 -25.37
C ASN A 112 8.69 -10.16 -24.73
N MET A 113 9.89 -10.34 -24.16
CA MET A 113 10.36 -11.59 -23.54
C MET A 113 10.47 -12.76 -24.53
N MET A 114 10.74 -12.46 -25.82
CA MET A 114 10.93 -13.47 -26.84
C MET A 114 12.13 -14.37 -26.54
N ASP A 115 13.15 -13.86 -25.90
CA ASP A 115 14.32 -14.62 -25.43
C ASP A 115 13.94 -15.67 -24.37
N GLU A 116 13.03 -15.34 -23.46
CA GLU A 116 12.49 -16.31 -22.47
C GLU A 116 11.60 -17.36 -23.15
N LEU A 117 10.72 -16.94 -24.05
CA LEU A 117 9.85 -17.86 -24.79
C LEU A 117 10.66 -18.88 -25.59
N VAL A 118 11.59 -18.41 -26.43
CA VAL A 118 12.45 -19.26 -27.27
C VAL A 118 13.37 -20.13 -26.42
N GLY A 119 13.96 -19.56 -25.35
CA GLY A 119 14.80 -20.30 -24.40
C GLY A 119 14.06 -21.47 -23.72
N ASN A 120 12.73 -21.40 -23.60
CA ASN A 120 11.87 -22.46 -23.07
C ASN A 120 11.29 -23.38 -24.16
N GLY A 121 11.71 -23.24 -25.42
CA GLY A 121 11.27 -24.08 -26.54
C GLY A 121 9.91 -23.68 -27.12
N GLY A 122 9.42 -22.48 -26.83
CA GLY A 122 8.23 -21.91 -27.44
C GLY A 122 8.56 -21.10 -28.69
N SER A 123 7.57 -20.81 -29.51
CA SER A 123 7.68 -19.92 -30.67
C SER A 123 6.35 -19.24 -30.98
N VAL A 124 6.41 -18.12 -31.70
CA VAL A 124 5.22 -17.40 -32.18
C VAL A 124 5.36 -17.18 -33.70
N ASP A 125 4.31 -17.52 -34.43
CA ASP A 125 4.18 -17.18 -35.85
C ASP A 125 3.76 -15.70 -35.97
N ILE A 126 4.74 -14.82 -36.06
CA ILE A 126 4.54 -13.35 -36.13
C ILE A 126 3.63 -12.96 -37.30
N PRO A 127 3.86 -13.43 -38.56
CA PRO A 127 2.98 -13.09 -39.69
C PRO A 127 1.52 -13.52 -39.51
N ARG A 128 1.28 -14.64 -38.84
CA ARG A 128 -0.09 -15.06 -38.50
C ARG A 128 -0.70 -14.18 -37.43
N MET A 129 0.05 -13.85 -36.40
CA MET A 129 -0.43 -12.96 -35.34
C MET A 129 -0.73 -11.56 -35.85
N GLU A 130 0.10 -10.99 -36.75
CA GLU A 130 -0.18 -9.71 -37.43
C GLU A 130 -1.50 -9.75 -38.19
N ARG A 131 -1.73 -10.83 -38.96
CA ARG A 131 -2.99 -10.99 -39.72
C ARG A 131 -4.20 -11.15 -38.80
N ALA A 132 -4.05 -11.90 -37.69
CA ALA A 132 -5.13 -12.13 -36.75
C ALA A 132 -5.50 -10.86 -35.96
N LEU A 133 -4.53 -10.04 -35.59
CA LEU A 133 -4.74 -8.78 -34.85
C LEU A 133 -4.99 -7.57 -35.77
N GLY A 134 -4.58 -7.64 -37.05
CA GLY A 134 -4.71 -6.56 -38.01
C GLY A 134 -3.82 -5.34 -37.70
N VAL A 135 -2.73 -5.53 -37.00
CA VAL A 135 -1.72 -4.51 -36.67
C VAL A 135 -0.32 -5.13 -36.70
N PRO A 136 0.74 -4.33 -36.96
CA PRO A 136 2.11 -4.81 -36.93
C PRO A 136 2.47 -5.42 -35.55
N VAL A 137 3.16 -6.55 -35.56
CA VAL A 137 3.67 -7.23 -34.37
C VAL A 137 5.19 -7.36 -34.47
N VAL A 138 5.91 -6.79 -33.52
CA VAL A 138 7.37 -6.80 -33.51
C VAL A 138 7.87 -7.65 -32.33
N PRO A 139 8.60 -8.73 -32.59
CA PRO A 139 9.22 -9.52 -31.53
C PRO A 139 10.41 -8.78 -30.93
N ILE A 140 10.42 -8.62 -29.60
CA ILE A 140 11.50 -7.89 -28.90
C ILE A 140 12.00 -8.63 -27.66
N SER A 141 13.21 -8.28 -27.25
CA SER A 141 13.72 -8.48 -25.89
C SER A 141 14.18 -7.14 -25.34
N ALA A 142 13.33 -6.47 -24.57
CA ALA A 142 13.65 -5.17 -23.99
C ALA A 142 14.88 -5.24 -23.07
N MET A 143 15.08 -6.36 -22.36
CA MET A 143 16.24 -6.56 -21.47
C MET A 143 17.55 -6.63 -22.26
N LYS A 144 17.55 -7.21 -23.47
CA LYS A 144 18.72 -7.31 -24.35
C LYS A 144 18.80 -6.18 -25.36
N ASN A 145 17.81 -5.28 -25.39
CA ASN A 145 17.67 -4.21 -26.38
C ASN A 145 17.59 -4.72 -27.82
N GLU A 146 16.98 -5.90 -28.03
CA GLU A 146 16.79 -6.51 -29.36
C GLU A 146 15.40 -6.16 -29.90
N GLY A 147 15.29 -5.80 -31.19
CA GLY A 147 14.04 -5.46 -31.88
C GLY A 147 13.44 -4.09 -31.54
N VAL A 148 14.02 -3.34 -30.59
CA VAL A 148 13.47 -2.06 -30.11
C VAL A 148 13.44 -0.98 -31.20
N GLY A 149 14.46 -0.92 -32.06
CA GLY A 149 14.50 0.01 -33.20
C GLY A 149 13.37 -0.24 -34.18
N GLU A 150 13.06 -1.50 -34.49
CA GLU A 150 11.98 -1.87 -35.39
C GLU A 150 10.60 -1.43 -34.87
N VAL A 151 10.37 -1.47 -33.54
CA VAL A 151 9.13 -0.95 -32.93
C VAL A 151 8.93 0.53 -33.28
N ILE A 152 10.01 1.34 -33.17
CA ILE A 152 9.95 2.77 -33.48
C ILE A 152 9.71 3.00 -34.97
N ASP A 153 10.39 2.28 -35.83
CA ASP A 153 10.22 2.42 -37.27
C ASP A 153 8.78 2.07 -37.71
N ARG A 154 8.25 0.97 -37.20
CA ARG A 154 6.88 0.51 -37.50
C ARG A 154 5.81 1.45 -36.94
N ILE A 155 5.94 1.93 -35.68
CA ILE A 155 4.92 2.87 -35.14
C ILE A 155 4.98 4.22 -35.84
N THR A 156 6.18 4.71 -36.14
CA THR A 156 6.33 6.00 -36.86
C THR A 156 5.74 5.93 -38.25
N ALA A 157 5.94 4.81 -38.98
CA ALA A 157 5.29 4.56 -40.26
C ALA A 157 3.76 4.48 -40.11
N ALA A 158 3.25 3.73 -39.13
CA ALA A 158 1.82 3.57 -38.90
C ALA A 158 1.14 4.91 -38.57
N VAL A 159 1.78 5.79 -37.78
CA VAL A 159 1.25 7.14 -37.49
C VAL A 159 1.30 8.04 -38.71
N ARG A 160 2.42 8.04 -39.47
CA ARG A 160 2.58 8.86 -40.68
C ARG A 160 1.54 8.50 -41.74
N ASP A 161 1.34 7.21 -41.99
CA ASP A 161 0.45 6.67 -42.99
C ASP A 161 -1.01 6.55 -42.51
N ARG A 162 -1.28 6.93 -41.24
CA ARG A 162 -2.58 6.77 -40.57
C ARG A 162 -3.14 5.36 -40.70
N GLN A 163 -2.26 4.37 -40.49
CA GLN A 163 -2.64 2.95 -40.52
C GLN A 163 -3.49 2.61 -39.32
N LEU A 164 -4.78 2.39 -39.51
CA LEU A 164 -5.72 1.98 -38.48
C LEU A 164 -5.75 0.45 -38.38
N PRO A 165 -6.06 -0.12 -37.20
CA PRO A 165 -6.28 -1.55 -37.04
C PRO A 165 -7.29 -2.09 -38.05
N GLN A 166 -6.89 -3.14 -38.77
CA GLN A 166 -7.73 -3.72 -39.85
C GLN A 166 -8.84 -4.60 -39.30
N VAL A 167 -8.58 -5.34 -38.24
CA VAL A 167 -9.56 -6.19 -37.58
C VAL A 167 -10.43 -5.34 -36.66
N GLN A 168 -11.73 -5.29 -36.99
CA GLN A 168 -12.71 -4.48 -36.26
C GLN A 168 -13.68 -5.33 -35.47
N ASP A 169 -13.88 -6.57 -35.86
CA ASP A 169 -14.85 -7.46 -35.29
C ASP A 169 -14.18 -8.74 -34.76
N PHE A 170 -14.16 -8.87 -33.45
CA PHE A 170 -13.64 -10.04 -32.75
C PHE A 170 -14.75 -11.06 -32.46
N CYS A 171 -16.00 -10.70 -32.78
CA CYS A 171 -17.16 -11.46 -32.39
C CYS A 171 -17.63 -12.39 -33.52
N PRO A 172 -17.72 -13.71 -33.30
CA PRO A 172 -18.41 -14.57 -34.25
C PRO A 172 -19.90 -14.20 -34.32
N ALA A 173 -20.52 -14.47 -35.48
CA ALA A 173 -21.95 -14.24 -35.63
C ALA A 173 -22.76 -14.91 -34.53
N GLY A 174 -23.57 -14.14 -33.80
CA GLY A 174 -24.33 -14.62 -32.66
C GLY A 174 -24.99 -13.50 -31.85
N PRO A 175 -25.57 -13.78 -30.68
CA PRO A 175 -26.31 -12.81 -29.87
C PRO A 175 -25.46 -11.59 -29.48
N VAL A 176 -24.22 -11.82 -29.03
CA VAL A 176 -23.29 -10.73 -28.65
C VAL A 176 -22.96 -9.83 -29.84
N HIS A 177 -22.74 -10.41 -31.03
CA HIS A 177 -22.48 -9.66 -32.24
C HIS A 177 -23.69 -8.77 -32.61
N ARG A 178 -24.91 -9.35 -32.60
CA ARG A 178 -26.14 -8.58 -32.90
C ARG A 178 -26.33 -7.41 -31.91
N CYS A 179 -26.13 -7.67 -30.61
CA CYS A 179 -26.25 -6.65 -29.58
C CYS A 179 -25.25 -5.50 -29.80
N ILE A 180 -23.95 -5.80 -29.94
CA ILE A 180 -22.92 -4.78 -30.18
C ILE A 180 -23.22 -3.97 -31.44
N HIS A 181 -23.67 -4.64 -32.52
CA HIS A 181 -24.00 -3.99 -33.77
C HIS A 181 -25.22 -3.07 -33.63
N ALA A 182 -26.30 -3.53 -33.00
CA ALA A 182 -27.50 -2.74 -32.75
C ALA A 182 -27.18 -1.49 -31.89
N VAL A 183 -26.47 -1.69 -30.78
CA VAL A 183 -26.07 -0.57 -29.90
C VAL A 183 -25.13 0.38 -30.61
N SER A 184 -24.18 -0.11 -31.44
CA SER A 184 -23.28 0.74 -32.21
C SER A 184 -24.03 1.68 -33.17
N HIS A 185 -25.12 1.20 -33.83
CA HIS A 185 -25.94 2.04 -34.69
C HIS A 185 -26.75 3.07 -33.89
N ILE A 186 -27.33 2.70 -32.74
CA ILE A 186 -28.10 3.64 -31.92
C ILE A 186 -27.24 4.82 -31.48
N ILE A 187 -25.95 4.56 -31.10
CA ILE A 187 -25.07 5.60 -30.56
C ILE A 187 -24.12 6.22 -31.58
N GLU A 188 -24.25 5.91 -32.87
CA GLU A 188 -23.29 6.29 -33.92
C GLU A 188 -23.06 7.81 -33.98
N ASP A 189 -24.13 8.59 -34.01
CA ASP A 189 -24.07 10.06 -34.07
C ASP A 189 -23.43 10.68 -32.83
N HIS A 190 -23.72 10.10 -31.66
CA HIS A 190 -23.15 10.52 -30.37
C HIS A 190 -21.66 10.20 -30.28
N ALA A 191 -21.25 9.01 -30.72
CA ALA A 191 -19.86 8.58 -30.75
C ALA A 191 -19.03 9.42 -31.75
N GLN A 192 -19.59 9.75 -32.92
CA GLN A 192 -18.93 10.62 -33.90
C GLN A 192 -18.70 12.03 -33.34
N LYS A 193 -19.65 12.62 -32.61
CA LYS A 193 -19.49 13.93 -31.96
C LYS A 193 -18.35 13.92 -30.94
N LEU A 194 -18.17 12.80 -30.24
CA LEU A 194 -17.06 12.61 -29.30
C LEU A 194 -15.73 12.28 -30.00
N GLY A 195 -15.76 11.91 -31.28
CA GLY A 195 -14.60 11.46 -32.05
C GLY A 195 -14.01 10.14 -31.51
N ILE A 196 -14.86 9.25 -31.01
CA ILE A 196 -14.51 7.92 -30.49
C ILE A 196 -15.18 6.87 -31.37
N ALA A 197 -14.53 5.72 -31.57
CA ALA A 197 -15.08 4.64 -32.40
C ALA A 197 -16.43 4.13 -31.82
N PRO A 198 -17.51 4.07 -32.66
CA PRO A 198 -18.85 3.65 -32.18
C PRO A 198 -18.85 2.29 -31.50
N ARG A 199 -18.12 1.32 -32.05
CA ARG A 199 -18.02 -0.02 -31.45
C ARG A 199 -17.42 0.00 -30.05
N PHE A 200 -16.39 0.79 -29.81
CA PHE A 200 -15.81 0.95 -28.46
C PHE A 200 -16.84 1.56 -27.51
N CYS A 201 -17.52 2.62 -27.94
CA CYS A 201 -18.59 3.23 -27.13
C CYS A 201 -19.70 2.23 -26.83
N ALA A 202 -20.12 1.42 -27.82
CA ALA A 202 -21.16 0.40 -27.65
C ALA A 202 -20.76 -0.63 -26.59
N THR A 203 -19.53 -1.16 -26.65
CA THR A 203 -19.07 -2.12 -25.62
C THR A 203 -19.04 -1.47 -24.23
N LYS A 204 -18.71 -0.17 -24.11
CA LYS A 204 -18.71 0.54 -22.82
C LYS A 204 -20.11 0.82 -22.29
N VAL A 205 -21.06 1.13 -23.15
CA VAL A 205 -22.47 1.29 -22.76
C VAL A 205 -23.08 -0.05 -22.32
N ILE A 206 -22.81 -1.14 -23.04
CA ILE A 206 -23.24 -2.50 -22.66
C ILE A 206 -22.63 -2.89 -21.31
N GLU A 207 -21.36 -2.52 -21.04
CA GLU A 207 -20.68 -2.72 -19.74
C GLU A 207 -21.21 -1.82 -18.62
N GLU A 208 -22.18 -0.95 -18.88
CA GLU A 208 -22.74 0.06 -17.94
C GLU A 208 -21.66 1.01 -17.40
N ASP A 209 -20.71 1.46 -18.23
CA ASP A 209 -19.71 2.45 -17.81
C ASP A 209 -20.38 3.83 -17.63
N PRO A 210 -20.49 4.35 -16.38
CA PRO A 210 -21.27 5.54 -16.09
C PRO A 210 -20.71 6.78 -16.80
N GLU A 211 -19.39 6.86 -16.97
CA GLU A 211 -18.76 8.01 -17.61
C GLU A 211 -19.05 8.05 -19.12
N PHE A 212 -19.09 6.89 -19.80
CA PHE A 212 -19.44 6.84 -21.20
C PHE A 212 -20.93 7.11 -21.44
N ILE A 213 -21.81 6.63 -20.56
CA ILE A 213 -23.25 6.92 -20.60
C ILE A 213 -23.47 8.44 -20.45
N GLU A 214 -22.81 9.09 -19.50
CA GLU A 214 -22.89 10.53 -19.29
C GLU A 214 -22.31 11.33 -20.46
N ARG A 215 -21.13 10.95 -20.99
CA ARG A 215 -20.48 11.64 -22.10
C ARG A 215 -21.25 11.55 -23.43
N LEU A 216 -21.89 10.42 -23.67
CA LEU A 216 -22.71 10.21 -24.87
C LEU A 216 -24.02 11.01 -24.82
N ALA A 217 -24.47 11.42 -23.61
CA ALA A 217 -25.69 12.17 -23.39
C ALA A 217 -26.91 11.55 -24.13
N LEU A 218 -27.08 10.22 -23.96
CA LEU A 218 -28.16 9.44 -24.55
C LEU A 218 -29.52 9.85 -23.96
N ASP A 219 -30.55 9.84 -24.79
CA ASP A 219 -31.89 10.06 -24.29
C ASP A 219 -32.52 8.81 -23.65
N GLN A 220 -33.68 8.99 -23.02
CA GLN A 220 -34.36 7.89 -22.30
C GLN A 220 -34.80 6.76 -23.24
N ASN A 221 -35.23 7.11 -24.47
CA ASN A 221 -35.69 6.13 -25.46
C ASN A 221 -34.52 5.31 -25.99
N GLU A 222 -33.36 5.96 -26.23
CA GLU A 222 -32.13 5.29 -26.65
C GLU A 222 -31.65 4.32 -25.60
N LEU A 223 -31.67 4.72 -24.30
CA LEU A 223 -31.30 3.84 -23.18
C LEU A 223 -32.23 2.64 -23.06
N GLU A 224 -33.54 2.81 -23.26
CA GLU A 224 -34.50 1.71 -23.24
C GLU A 224 -34.30 0.72 -24.40
N LEU A 225 -34.02 1.22 -25.62
CA LEU A 225 -33.69 0.38 -26.75
C LEU A 225 -32.40 -0.41 -26.58
N ILE A 226 -31.39 0.24 -26.02
CA ILE A 226 -30.10 -0.41 -25.67
C ILE A 226 -30.35 -1.50 -24.64
N GLU A 227 -31.06 -1.20 -23.56
CA GLU A 227 -31.33 -2.16 -22.50
C GLU A 227 -32.14 -3.36 -23.03
N HIS A 228 -33.11 -3.13 -23.91
CA HIS A 228 -33.85 -4.22 -24.56
C HIS A 228 -32.92 -5.17 -25.34
N SER A 229 -32.00 -4.62 -26.14
CA SER A 229 -31.03 -5.40 -26.93
C SER A 229 -30.05 -6.16 -26.03
N VAL A 230 -29.69 -5.58 -24.88
CA VAL A 230 -28.80 -6.21 -23.89
C VAL A 230 -29.50 -7.36 -23.17
N VAL A 231 -30.73 -7.16 -22.72
CA VAL A 231 -31.54 -8.22 -22.05
C VAL A 231 -31.77 -9.40 -22.99
N GLU A 232 -32.10 -9.14 -24.27
CA GLU A 232 -32.23 -10.20 -25.27
C GLU A 232 -30.94 -11.02 -25.42
N MET A 233 -29.78 -10.36 -25.45
CA MET A 233 -28.47 -11.03 -25.47
C MET A 233 -28.20 -11.87 -24.21
N GLU A 234 -28.53 -11.33 -23.01
CA GLU A 234 -28.37 -12.01 -21.74
C GLU A 234 -29.23 -13.28 -21.66
N ASP A 235 -30.50 -13.19 -22.10
CA ASP A 235 -31.45 -14.30 -22.12
C ASP A 235 -31.02 -15.40 -23.09
N GLU A 236 -30.57 -15.04 -24.30
CA GLU A 236 -30.11 -16.02 -25.30
C GLU A 236 -28.79 -16.70 -24.91
N ARG A 237 -27.89 -15.99 -24.21
CA ARG A 237 -26.58 -16.54 -23.79
C ARG A 237 -26.62 -17.23 -22.42
N GLY A 238 -27.59 -16.90 -21.59
CA GLY A 238 -27.61 -17.35 -20.20
C GLY A 238 -26.46 -16.79 -19.34
N LEU A 239 -25.87 -15.67 -19.74
CA LEU A 239 -24.74 -14.99 -19.10
C LEU A 239 -25.10 -13.51 -18.92
N ASP A 240 -24.62 -12.90 -17.83
CA ASP A 240 -24.73 -11.46 -17.69
C ASP A 240 -23.89 -10.72 -18.76
N ARG A 241 -24.24 -9.48 -19.06
CA ARG A 241 -23.62 -8.64 -20.11
C ARG A 241 -22.09 -8.57 -20.04
N ASN A 242 -21.54 -8.47 -18.83
CA ASN A 242 -20.10 -8.40 -18.64
C ASN A 242 -19.42 -9.76 -18.90
N ALA A 243 -20.05 -10.85 -18.45
CA ALA A 243 -19.56 -12.20 -18.71
C ALA A 243 -19.66 -12.55 -20.20
N ALA A 244 -20.73 -12.15 -20.89
CA ALA A 244 -20.92 -12.40 -22.32
C ALA A 244 -19.86 -11.68 -23.19
N LEU A 245 -19.55 -10.41 -22.88
CA LEU A 245 -18.48 -9.65 -23.55
C LEU A 245 -17.09 -10.23 -23.23
N ALA A 246 -16.84 -10.63 -22.01
CA ALA A 246 -15.58 -11.26 -21.63
C ALA A 246 -15.39 -12.61 -22.33
N ASP A 247 -16.40 -13.45 -22.36
CA ASP A 247 -16.40 -14.76 -23.03
C ASP A 247 -16.10 -14.61 -24.54
N MET A 248 -16.72 -13.65 -25.19
CA MET A 248 -16.45 -13.31 -26.59
C MET A 248 -14.98 -12.94 -26.82
N ARG A 249 -14.41 -12.06 -25.99
CA ARG A 249 -13.01 -11.66 -26.10
C ARG A 249 -12.06 -12.82 -25.84
N TYR A 250 -12.33 -13.63 -24.82
CA TYR A 250 -11.50 -14.82 -24.51
C TYR A 250 -11.57 -15.88 -25.60
N ALA A 251 -12.73 -16.13 -26.19
CA ALA A 251 -12.86 -17.06 -27.32
C ALA A 251 -12.02 -16.62 -28.53
N PHE A 252 -11.97 -15.31 -28.82
CA PHE A 252 -11.09 -14.79 -29.87
C PHE A 252 -9.60 -14.94 -29.50
N ILE A 253 -9.23 -14.59 -28.27
CA ILE A 253 -7.84 -14.70 -27.77
C ILE A 253 -7.36 -16.15 -27.83
N GLU A 254 -8.18 -17.08 -27.40
CA GLU A 254 -7.87 -18.52 -27.43
C GLU A 254 -7.57 -18.99 -28.83
N ARG A 255 -8.43 -18.64 -29.79
CA ARG A 255 -8.21 -18.94 -31.22
C ARG A 255 -6.88 -18.36 -31.73
N VAL A 256 -6.60 -17.06 -31.48
CA VAL A 256 -5.34 -16.44 -31.90
C VAL A 256 -4.13 -17.13 -31.26
N CYS A 257 -4.20 -17.47 -29.98
CA CYS A 257 -3.11 -18.15 -29.32
C CYS A 257 -2.91 -19.59 -29.83
N ASP A 258 -3.98 -20.33 -30.08
CA ASP A 258 -3.90 -21.71 -30.59
C ASP A 258 -3.37 -21.76 -32.04
N GLU A 259 -3.67 -20.74 -32.85
CA GLU A 259 -3.20 -20.66 -34.24
C GLU A 259 -1.77 -20.11 -34.36
N CYS A 260 -1.35 -19.20 -33.46
CA CYS A 260 -0.13 -18.43 -33.63
C CYS A 260 0.98 -18.81 -32.64
N VAL A 261 0.66 -19.43 -31.48
CA VAL A 261 1.62 -19.63 -30.40
C VAL A 261 1.86 -21.12 -30.17
N ILE A 262 3.08 -21.56 -30.41
CA ILE A 262 3.55 -22.87 -29.96
C ILE A 262 3.97 -22.71 -28.50
N ARG A 263 3.15 -23.25 -27.60
CA ARG A 263 3.40 -23.12 -26.15
C ARG A 263 4.73 -23.78 -25.78
N PRO A 264 5.57 -23.11 -25.01
CA PRO A 264 6.79 -23.73 -24.48
C PRO A 264 6.41 -24.90 -23.58
N HIS A 265 7.30 -25.88 -23.47
CA HIS A 265 7.21 -26.84 -22.37
C HIS A 265 7.23 -26.05 -21.07
N GLU A 266 6.35 -26.42 -20.11
CA GLU A 266 6.30 -25.74 -18.80
C GLU A 266 7.71 -25.51 -18.28
N SER A 267 8.08 -24.24 -18.06
CA SER A 267 9.42 -23.90 -17.59
C SER A 267 9.72 -24.62 -16.27
N ARG A 268 10.94 -25.04 -16.07
CA ARG A 268 11.37 -25.64 -14.78
C ARG A 268 11.05 -24.72 -13.60
N GLU A 269 11.12 -23.42 -13.81
CA GLU A 269 10.80 -22.41 -12.81
C GLU A 269 9.31 -22.35 -12.50
N HIS A 270 8.44 -22.42 -13.51
CA HIS A 270 7.00 -22.47 -13.32
C HIS A 270 6.59 -23.73 -12.55
N ARG A 271 7.08 -24.92 -12.94
CA ARG A 271 6.84 -26.17 -12.22
C ARG A 271 7.32 -26.14 -10.77
N ARG A 272 8.47 -25.50 -10.53
CA ARG A 272 9.00 -25.29 -9.17
C ARG A 272 8.09 -24.37 -8.38
N SER A 273 7.65 -23.26 -8.97
CA SER A 273 6.73 -22.31 -8.34
C SER A 273 5.39 -22.95 -8.00
N VAL A 274 4.79 -23.70 -8.91
CA VAL A 274 3.54 -24.44 -8.66
C VAL A 274 3.69 -25.47 -7.52
N ARG A 275 4.83 -26.18 -7.46
CA ARG A 275 5.10 -27.11 -6.36
C ARG A 275 5.25 -26.40 -5.01
N ILE A 276 5.92 -25.26 -4.97
CA ILE A 276 6.04 -24.44 -3.76
C ILE A 276 4.67 -23.89 -3.37
N ASP A 277 3.90 -23.39 -4.33
CA ASP A 277 2.56 -22.87 -4.10
C ASP A 277 1.58 -23.94 -3.57
N SER A 278 1.71 -25.19 -3.99
CA SER A 278 0.87 -26.28 -3.43
C SER A 278 1.00 -26.44 -1.91
N VAL A 279 2.13 -26.01 -1.33
CA VAL A 279 2.37 -26.00 0.13
C VAL A 279 2.01 -24.64 0.72
N LEU A 280 2.52 -23.55 0.14
CA LEU A 280 2.39 -22.17 0.70
C LEU A 280 0.97 -21.59 0.59
N THR A 281 0.17 -22.05 -0.39
CA THR A 281 -1.23 -21.62 -0.55
C THR A 281 -2.23 -22.69 -0.12
N ASN A 282 -1.77 -23.79 0.49
CA ASN A 282 -2.63 -24.84 0.99
C ASN A 282 -3.59 -24.32 2.05
N ARG A 283 -4.87 -24.70 1.97
CA ARG A 283 -5.95 -24.25 2.85
C ARG A 283 -5.63 -24.36 4.36
N PHE A 284 -4.88 -25.37 4.77
CA PHE A 284 -4.57 -25.64 6.18
C PHE A 284 -3.15 -25.20 6.57
N LEU A 285 -2.19 -25.28 5.65
CA LEU A 285 -0.78 -24.99 5.93
C LEU A 285 -0.41 -23.52 5.71
N ALA A 286 -1.13 -22.82 4.85
CA ALA A 286 -0.78 -21.44 4.47
C ALA A 286 -0.70 -20.50 5.68
N LEU A 287 -1.71 -20.51 6.56
CA LEU A 287 -1.75 -19.63 7.73
C LEU A 287 -0.71 -19.99 8.80
N PRO A 288 -0.55 -21.27 9.23
CA PRO A 288 0.51 -21.65 10.16
C PRO A 288 1.92 -21.35 9.65
N LEU A 289 2.19 -21.65 8.38
CA LEU A 289 3.51 -21.41 7.78
C LEU A 289 3.81 -19.91 7.65
N PHE A 290 2.80 -19.12 7.26
CA PHE A 290 2.89 -17.68 7.27
C PHE A 290 3.22 -17.13 8.65
N LEU A 291 2.51 -17.58 9.70
CA LEU A 291 2.78 -17.17 11.08
C LEU A 291 4.19 -17.55 11.52
N LEU A 292 4.66 -18.75 11.17
CA LEU A 292 6.02 -19.19 11.48
C LEU A 292 7.08 -18.29 10.81
N ILE A 293 6.93 -18.00 9.52
CA ILE A 293 7.85 -17.11 8.79
C ILE A 293 7.86 -15.72 9.43
N MET A 294 6.70 -15.16 9.72
CA MET A 294 6.61 -13.82 10.33
C MET A 294 7.17 -13.78 11.75
N LEU A 295 6.91 -14.82 12.54
CA LEU A 295 7.47 -14.95 13.89
C LEU A 295 9.00 -15.01 13.85
N THR A 296 9.55 -15.76 12.90
CA THR A 296 11.00 -15.85 12.69
C THR A 296 11.58 -14.49 12.29
N ILE A 297 10.95 -13.78 11.36
CA ILE A 297 11.38 -12.44 10.94
C ILE A 297 11.32 -11.46 12.10
N PHE A 298 10.23 -11.44 12.85
CA PHE A 298 10.10 -10.55 14.02
C PHE A 298 11.11 -10.90 15.12
N TRP A 299 11.35 -12.18 15.38
CA TRP A 299 12.37 -12.61 16.33
C TRP A 299 13.78 -12.18 15.92
N LEU A 300 14.14 -12.37 14.65
CA LEU A 300 15.43 -11.90 14.11
C LEU A 300 15.55 -10.38 14.18
N THR A 301 14.49 -9.66 13.85
CA THR A 301 14.47 -8.19 13.82
C THR A 301 14.53 -7.59 15.21
N PHE A 302 13.68 -8.05 16.13
CA PHE A 302 13.51 -7.40 17.44
C PHE A 302 14.32 -8.01 18.57
N SER A 303 14.86 -9.23 18.41
CA SER A 303 15.59 -9.91 19.51
C SER A 303 17.04 -10.24 19.18
N VAL A 304 17.39 -10.39 17.89
CA VAL A 304 18.75 -10.84 17.52
C VAL A 304 19.50 -9.73 16.80
N ILE A 305 19.20 -9.52 15.52
CA ILE A 305 20.00 -8.64 14.66
C ILE A 305 19.69 -7.16 14.96
N GLY A 306 18.42 -6.79 14.92
CA GLY A 306 18.00 -5.40 15.08
C GLY A 306 18.29 -4.88 16.48
N GLN A 307 18.03 -5.67 17.53
CA GLN A 307 18.33 -5.29 18.91
C GLN A 307 19.84 -5.15 19.12
N GLY A 308 20.65 -6.11 18.68
CA GLY A 308 22.11 -6.04 18.85
C GLY A 308 22.72 -4.82 18.18
N LEU A 309 22.26 -4.46 16.97
CA LEU A 309 22.70 -3.25 16.27
C LEU A 309 22.18 -1.97 16.95
N SER A 310 20.96 -2.01 17.49
CA SER A 310 20.35 -0.92 18.26
C SER A 310 21.14 -0.63 19.54
N ASP A 311 21.50 -1.66 20.30
CA ASP A 311 22.27 -1.53 21.54
C ASP A 311 23.69 -0.98 21.25
N LEU A 312 24.32 -1.42 20.16
CA LEU A 312 25.61 -0.89 19.73
C LEU A 312 25.53 0.59 19.38
N LEU A 313 24.48 1.00 18.63
CA LEU A 313 24.28 2.40 18.25
C LEU A 313 23.94 3.26 19.48
N ALA A 314 23.10 2.74 20.39
CA ALA A 314 22.77 3.41 21.64
C ALA A 314 24.03 3.65 22.50
N ALA A 315 24.89 2.64 22.66
CA ALA A 315 26.17 2.79 23.38
C ALA A 315 27.08 3.86 22.73
N GLY A 316 27.08 3.95 21.40
CA GLY A 316 27.81 5.00 20.68
C GLY A 316 27.23 6.40 20.94
N ILE A 317 25.92 6.54 20.95
CA ILE A 317 25.22 7.81 21.24
C ILE A 317 25.45 8.21 22.70
N ASP A 318 25.39 7.29 23.64
CA ASP A 318 25.61 7.53 25.06
C ASP A 318 27.06 7.96 25.31
N ALA A 319 28.03 7.32 24.66
CA ALA A 319 29.44 7.73 24.73
C ALA A 319 29.66 9.16 24.19
N LEU A 320 28.99 9.52 23.07
CA LEU A 320 29.05 10.86 22.50
C LEU A 320 28.38 11.88 23.41
N SER A 321 27.19 11.56 23.92
CA SER A 321 26.46 12.38 24.88
C SER A 321 27.29 12.64 26.14
N GLY A 322 27.91 11.61 26.71
CA GLY A 322 28.79 11.73 27.87
C GLY A 322 30.09 12.54 27.59
N ALA A 323 30.60 12.52 26.36
CA ALA A 323 31.71 13.37 25.96
C ALA A 323 31.30 14.84 25.88
N VAL A 324 30.12 15.11 25.31
CA VAL A 324 29.54 16.45 25.23
C VAL A 324 29.20 16.98 26.61
N ASP A 325 28.59 16.17 27.48
CA ASP A 325 28.25 16.50 28.86
C ASP A 325 29.47 16.96 29.66
N ARG A 326 30.59 16.20 29.58
CA ARG A 326 31.85 16.59 30.20
C ARG A 326 32.40 17.91 29.66
N GLY A 327 32.28 18.12 28.33
CA GLY A 327 32.68 19.38 27.71
C GLY A 327 31.85 20.56 28.20
N LEU A 328 30.53 20.44 28.21
CA LEU A 328 29.61 21.49 28.66
C LEU A 328 29.81 21.83 30.15
N THR A 329 30.04 20.80 30.98
CA THR A 329 30.33 20.94 32.40
C THR A 329 31.66 21.66 32.62
N ALA A 330 32.71 21.32 31.85
CA ALA A 330 34.02 21.96 31.92
C ALA A 330 33.98 23.47 31.56
N TYR A 331 33.10 23.83 30.59
CA TYR A 331 32.89 25.22 30.20
C TYR A 331 31.89 25.98 31.11
N GLN A 332 31.31 25.34 32.14
CA GLN A 332 30.33 25.92 33.08
C GLN A 332 29.16 26.63 32.36
N ILE A 333 28.62 25.98 31.33
CA ILE A 333 27.50 26.53 30.56
C ILE A 333 26.25 26.62 31.45
N ASN A 334 25.35 27.57 31.15
CA ASN A 334 24.07 27.72 31.84
C ASN A 334 23.33 26.37 31.98
N PRO A 335 22.90 26.02 33.20
CA PRO A 335 22.26 24.69 33.47
C PRO A 335 21.06 24.40 32.57
N VAL A 336 20.27 25.39 32.19
CA VAL A 336 19.12 25.22 31.27
C VAL A 336 19.58 24.86 29.87
N VAL A 337 20.65 25.51 29.36
CA VAL A 337 21.21 25.20 28.05
C VAL A 337 21.86 23.79 28.06
N HIS A 338 22.52 23.44 29.17
CA HIS A 338 23.09 22.12 29.38
C HIS A 338 22.01 21.05 29.31
N SER A 339 20.91 21.20 30.07
CA SER A 339 19.76 20.28 30.05
C SER A 339 19.08 20.23 28.68
N LEU A 340 18.94 21.35 27.96
CA LEU A 340 18.41 21.35 26.60
C LEU A 340 19.26 20.47 25.68
N ILE A 341 20.58 20.56 25.76
CA ILE A 341 21.47 19.82 24.87
C ILE A 341 21.45 18.33 25.24
N ILE A 342 21.62 17.99 26.53
CA ILE A 342 21.74 16.59 26.97
C ILE A 342 20.36 15.91 27.02
N ASP A 343 19.41 16.47 27.78
CA ASP A 343 18.10 15.83 28.03
C ASP A 343 17.09 16.10 26.91
N GLY A 344 17.17 17.28 26.26
CA GLY A 344 16.28 17.63 25.15
C GLY A 344 16.75 17.04 23.82
N ILE A 345 18.00 17.31 23.41
CA ILE A 345 18.49 16.97 22.07
C ILE A 345 19.08 15.55 22.06
N PHE A 346 20.11 15.28 22.87
CA PHE A 346 20.78 13.97 22.85
C PHE A 346 19.87 12.84 23.29
N ALA A 347 19.13 12.99 24.38
CA ALA A 347 18.19 11.95 24.83
C ALA A 347 17.06 11.75 23.82
N GLY A 348 16.50 12.83 23.27
CA GLY A 348 15.40 12.77 22.31
C GLY A 348 15.82 12.22 20.94
N VAL A 349 16.87 12.78 20.35
CA VAL A 349 17.39 12.32 19.05
C VAL A 349 18.01 10.94 19.17
N GLY A 350 18.71 10.68 20.28
CA GLY A 350 19.34 9.38 20.57
C GLY A 350 18.34 8.24 20.63
N SER A 351 17.20 8.44 21.29
CA SER A 351 16.15 7.45 21.36
C SER A 351 15.59 7.09 19.98
N VAL A 352 15.45 8.07 19.08
CA VAL A 352 14.97 7.84 17.71
C VAL A 352 16.01 7.11 16.86
N LEU A 353 17.27 7.53 16.94
CA LEU A 353 18.36 6.93 16.18
C LEU A 353 18.63 5.48 16.62
N SER A 354 18.50 5.17 17.91
CA SER A 354 18.69 3.81 18.40
C SER A 354 17.67 2.81 17.84
N PHE A 355 16.47 3.25 17.44
CA PHE A 355 15.49 2.40 16.75
C PHE A 355 15.74 2.22 15.24
N LEU A 356 16.59 3.06 14.64
CA LEU A 356 16.84 3.00 13.21
C LEU A 356 17.34 1.63 12.73
N PRO A 357 18.29 0.95 13.40
CA PRO A 357 18.76 -0.36 12.97
C PRO A 357 17.64 -1.42 12.93
N ILE A 358 16.76 -1.40 13.92
CA ILE A 358 15.60 -2.30 13.96
C ILE A 358 14.70 -2.09 12.73
N ILE A 359 14.44 -0.84 12.37
CA ILE A 359 13.62 -0.48 11.22
C ILE A 359 14.29 -0.89 9.91
N VAL A 360 15.61 -0.68 9.78
CA VAL A 360 16.39 -1.08 8.60
C VAL A 360 16.35 -2.61 8.41
N VAL A 361 16.56 -3.37 9.49
CA VAL A 361 16.50 -4.85 9.46
C VAL A 361 15.10 -5.34 9.12
N LEU A 362 14.05 -4.70 9.66
CA LEU A 362 12.67 -5.02 9.31
C LEU A 362 12.41 -4.80 7.82
N PHE A 363 12.83 -3.65 7.28
CA PHE A 363 12.67 -3.36 5.85
C PHE A 363 13.48 -4.30 4.97
N PHE A 364 14.66 -4.72 5.41
CA PHE A 364 15.44 -5.73 4.70
C PHE A 364 14.63 -7.02 4.52
N PHE A 365 14.11 -7.60 5.60
CA PHE A 365 13.31 -8.83 5.52
C PHE A 365 12.03 -8.66 4.71
N LEU A 366 11.33 -7.53 4.89
CA LEU A 366 10.12 -7.24 4.11
C LEU A 366 10.43 -7.09 2.61
N SER A 367 11.54 -6.46 2.25
CA SER A 367 11.98 -6.33 0.85
C SER A 367 12.34 -7.69 0.24
N VAL A 368 12.98 -8.58 1.02
CA VAL A 368 13.23 -9.96 0.60
C VAL A 368 11.92 -10.71 0.34
N LEU A 369 10.93 -10.60 1.23
CA LEU A 369 9.61 -11.24 1.04
C LEU A 369 8.86 -10.67 -0.16
N GLU A 370 8.98 -9.37 -0.41
CA GLU A 370 8.37 -8.68 -1.54
C GLU A 370 9.01 -9.13 -2.86
N ASP A 371 10.35 -9.11 -2.95
CA ASP A 371 11.10 -9.44 -4.16
C ASP A 371 10.98 -10.94 -4.52
N THR A 372 10.88 -11.83 -3.54
CA THR A 372 10.62 -13.27 -3.76
C THR A 372 9.22 -13.57 -4.28
N GLY A 373 8.27 -12.62 -4.22
CA GLY A 373 6.87 -12.80 -4.58
C GLY A 373 6.03 -13.50 -3.49
N TYR A 374 6.58 -13.73 -2.28
CA TYR A 374 5.84 -14.37 -1.19
C TYR A 374 4.67 -13.51 -0.69
N MET A 375 4.83 -12.18 -0.67
CA MET A 375 3.78 -11.26 -0.22
C MET A 375 2.50 -11.33 -1.08
N ALA A 376 2.63 -11.63 -2.38
CA ALA A 376 1.49 -11.86 -3.27
C ALA A 376 0.65 -13.09 -2.84
N ARG A 377 1.32 -14.17 -2.41
CA ARG A 377 0.66 -15.38 -1.92
C ARG A 377 -0.08 -15.15 -0.61
N VAL A 378 0.56 -14.43 0.29
CA VAL A 378 -0.06 -14.04 1.56
C VAL A 378 -1.32 -13.19 1.31
N ALA A 379 -1.24 -12.21 0.43
CA ALA A 379 -2.38 -11.39 0.03
C ALA A 379 -3.51 -12.24 -0.57
N PHE A 380 -3.16 -13.22 -1.42
CA PHE A 380 -4.12 -14.17 -2.02
C PHE A 380 -4.84 -15.01 -0.96
N VAL A 381 -4.10 -15.63 -0.04
CA VAL A 381 -4.67 -16.45 1.03
C VAL A 381 -5.59 -15.65 1.95
N MET A 382 -5.18 -14.43 2.28
CA MET A 382 -5.91 -13.55 3.20
C MET A 382 -7.11 -12.85 2.56
N ASP A 383 -7.21 -12.81 1.24
CA ASP A 383 -8.29 -12.11 0.52
C ASP A 383 -9.68 -12.59 0.93
N ARG A 384 -9.85 -13.91 1.07
CA ARG A 384 -11.14 -14.51 1.49
C ARG A 384 -11.60 -14.03 2.88
N LEU A 385 -10.66 -13.83 3.82
CA LEU A 385 -10.96 -13.39 5.18
C LEU A 385 -11.23 -11.87 5.20
N LEU A 386 -10.39 -11.09 4.53
CA LEU A 386 -10.48 -9.64 4.52
C LEU A 386 -11.71 -9.11 3.77
N ARG A 387 -12.17 -9.79 2.73
CA ARG A 387 -13.42 -9.45 2.03
C ARG A 387 -14.64 -9.49 2.95
N LYS A 388 -14.66 -10.36 3.96
CA LYS A 388 -15.76 -10.40 4.94
C LYS A 388 -15.88 -9.12 5.74
N ILE A 389 -14.76 -8.46 6.02
CA ILE A 389 -14.72 -7.17 6.73
C ILE A 389 -14.68 -5.96 5.77
N GLY A 390 -14.75 -6.20 4.46
CA GLY A 390 -14.84 -5.15 3.44
C GLY A 390 -13.51 -4.62 2.93
N LEU A 391 -12.42 -5.38 3.07
CA LEU A 391 -11.08 -5.07 2.56
C LEU A 391 -10.65 -6.06 1.48
N SER A 392 -9.73 -5.66 0.60
CA SER A 392 -9.05 -6.55 -0.32
C SER A 392 -7.86 -7.24 0.36
N GLY A 393 -7.44 -8.40 -0.15
CA GLY A 393 -6.30 -9.15 0.38
C GLY A 393 -4.99 -8.37 0.42
N ARG A 394 -4.80 -7.42 -0.50
CA ARG A 394 -3.63 -6.53 -0.51
C ARG A 394 -3.52 -5.65 0.74
N SER A 395 -4.64 -5.32 1.38
CA SER A 395 -4.65 -4.55 2.64
C SER A 395 -3.96 -5.28 3.79
N PHE A 396 -3.81 -6.61 3.69
CA PHE A 396 -3.16 -7.40 4.72
C PHE A 396 -1.68 -7.05 4.90
N VAL A 397 -0.98 -6.74 3.81
CA VAL A 397 0.45 -6.43 3.82
C VAL A 397 0.76 -5.18 4.67
N PRO A 398 0.13 -4.01 4.44
CA PRO A 398 0.26 -2.87 5.33
C PRO A 398 -0.14 -3.16 6.79
N MET A 399 -1.22 -3.90 7.00
CA MET A 399 -1.66 -4.25 8.35
C MET A 399 -0.63 -5.12 9.08
N LEU A 400 0.00 -6.06 8.38
CA LEU A 400 1.06 -6.89 8.92
C LEU A 400 2.28 -6.08 9.35
N ILE A 401 2.72 -5.13 8.52
CA ILE A 401 3.81 -4.21 8.85
C ILE A 401 3.48 -3.42 10.12
N GLY A 402 2.20 -3.18 10.39
CA GLY A 402 1.67 -2.50 11.57
C GLY A 402 2.05 -3.16 12.89
N PHE A 403 2.25 -4.47 12.93
CA PHE A 403 2.76 -5.17 14.13
C PHE A 403 4.20 -4.75 14.48
N GLY A 404 4.99 -4.38 13.48
CA GLY A 404 6.31 -3.81 13.70
C GLY A 404 6.23 -2.32 14.01
N CYS A 405 5.76 -1.52 13.06
CA CYS A 405 5.65 -0.07 13.19
C CYS A 405 4.51 0.51 12.34
N SER A 406 3.71 1.39 12.93
CA SER A 406 2.58 2.02 12.24
C SER A 406 3.00 2.98 11.12
N VAL A 407 4.18 3.63 11.21
CA VAL A 407 4.66 4.59 10.21
C VAL A 407 4.87 3.93 8.85
N PRO A 408 5.73 2.89 8.72
CA PRO A 408 5.90 2.19 7.46
C PRO A 408 4.63 1.47 7.00
N ALA A 409 3.80 1.01 7.93
CA ALA A 409 2.51 0.40 7.62
C ALA A 409 1.58 1.35 6.87
N VAL A 410 1.43 2.58 7.36
CA VAL A 410 0.63 3.62 6.70
C VAL A 410 1.24 3.99 5.34
N MET A 411 2.58 4.09 5.24
CA MET A 411 3.25 4.35 3.96
C MET A 411 3.03 3.22 2.95
N ALA A 412 3.06 1.96 3.39
CA ALA A 412 2.83 0.80 2.53
C ALA A 412 1.40 0.76 1.95
N SER A 413 0.43 1.44 2.58
CA SER A 413 -0.94 1.52 2.05
C SER A 413 -1.03 2.21 0.67
N ARG A 414 0.03 2.89 0.20
CA ARG A 414 0.12 3.47 -1.15
C ARG A 414 0.08 2.43 -2.26
N THR A 415 0.47 1.19 -1.97
CA THR A 415 0.42 0.09 -2.94
C THR A 415 -1.00 -0.40 -3.23
N LEU A 416 -1.99 0.11 -2.47
CA LEU A 416 -3.40 -0.25 -2.67
C LEU A 416 -4.00 0.58 -3.80
N SER A 417 -4.55 -0.10 -4.79
CA SER A 417 -5.16 0.50 -5.99
C SER A 417 -6.48 1.23 -5.71
N SER A 418 -7.23 0.78 -4.69
CA SER A 418 -8.50 1.42 -4.30
C SER A 418 -8.29 2.48 -3.23
N ASP A 419 -8.69 3.73 -3.50
CA ASP A 419 -8.63 4.84 -2.53
C ASP A 419 -9.48 4.55 -1.28
N ARG A 420 -10.61 3.84 -1.44
CA ARG A 420 -11.45 3.37 -0.34
C ARG A 420 -10.70 2.37 0.55
N ASP A 421 -10.12 1.33 -0.04
CA ASP A 421 -9.39 0.29 0.71
C ASP A 421 -8.14 0.89 1.36
N ARG A 422 -7.46 1.83 0.68
CA ARG A 422 -6.33 2.59 1.24
C ARG A 422 -6.72 3.36 2.49
N LYS A 423 -7.78 4.18 2.41
CA LYS A 423 -8.29 4.95 3.57
C LYS A 423 -8.70 4.03 4.71
N MET A 424 -9.45 2.97 4.41
CA MET A 424 -9.90 2.02 5.41
C MET A 424 -8.71 1.33 6.10
N THR A 425 -7.70 0.91 5.34
CA THR A 425 -6.48 0.30 5.89
C THR A 425 -5.72 1.28 6.78
N ILE A 426 -5.54 2.55 6.37
CA ILE A 426 -4.91 3.59 7.18
C ILE A 426 -5.62 3.78 8.53
N LEU A 427 -6.95 3.75 8.53
CA LEU A 427 -7.75 3.92 9.74
C LEU A 427 -7.66 2.71 10.69
N LEU A 428 -7.39 1.51 10.16
CA LEU A 428 -7.32 0.27 10.94
C LEU A 428 -5.93 -0.03 11.50
N ILE A 429 -4.86 0.41 10.85
CA ILE A 429 -3.47 0.19 11.29
C ILE A 429 -3.24 0.56 12.77
N PRO A 430 -3.74 1.68 13.31
CA PRO A 430 -3.48 2.06 14.71
C PRO A 430 -4.03 1.10 15.77
N TYR A 431 -5.05 0.30 15.43
CA TYR A 431 -5.59 -0.73 16.34
C TYR A 431 -4.67 -1.94 16.48
N ILE A 432 -3.69 -2.07 15.59
CA ILE A 432 -2.67 -3.12 15.65
C ILE A 432 -1.58 -2.69 16.63
N SER A 433 -1.18 -3.63 17.50
CA SER A 433 -0.12 -3.36 18.48
C SER A 433 1.24 -3.33 17.81
N CYS A 434 1.92 -2.18 17.82
CA CYS A 434 3.30 -2.07 17.34
C CYS A 434 4.31 -2.48 18.41
N SER A 435 5.56 -2.73 18.01
CA SER A 435 6.64 -3.17 18.89
C SER A 435 6.93 -2.22 20.05
N ALA A 436 6.79 -0.90 19.86
CA ALA A 436 7.00 0.11 20.90
C ALA A 436 6.03 0.02 22.09
N LYS A 437 4.93 -0.72 21.97
CA LYS A 437 3.99 -0.98 23.06
C LYS A 437 4.40 -2.18 23.92
N ILE A 438 5.27 -3.07 23.43
CA ILE A 438 5.67 -4.30 24.12
C ILE A 438 6.30 -4.02 25.49
N PRO A 439 7.24 -3.06 25.66
CA PRO A 439 7.82 -2.74 26.98
C PRO A 439 6.75 -2.36 28.01
N ILE A 440 5.71 -1.62 27.60
CA ILE A 440 4.61 -1.22 28.48
C ILE A 440 3.87 -2.47 28.97
N TYR A 441 3.53 -3.36 28.04
CA TYR A 441 2.85 -4.62 28.40
C TYR A 441 3.71 -5.48 29.31
N ALA A 442 5.02 -5.59 29.04
CA ALA A 442 5.94 -6.40 29.82
C ALA A 442 6.03 -5.92 31.28
N VAL A 443 6.17 -4.62 31.50
CA VAL A 443 6.29 -4.04 32.86
C VAL A 443 4.97 -4.21 33.62
N PHE A 444 3.84 -3.85 33.05
CA PHE A 444 2.54 -3.95 33.73
C PHE A 444 2.11 -5.40 33.96
N THR A 445 2.31 -6.29 32.97
CA THR A 445 1.96 -7.71 33.17
C THR A 445 2.87 -8.38 34.19
N ALA A 446 4.13 -7.96 34.29
CA ALA A 446 5.05 -8.43 35.34
C ALA A 446 4.63 -7.99 36.73
N ALA A 447 4.14 -6.75 36.87
CA ALA A 447 3.73 -6.18 38.14
C ALA A 447 2.39 -6.76 38.65
N PHE A 448 1.38 -6.82 37.76
CA PHE A 448 0.01 -7.14 38.18
C PHE A 448 -0.44 -8.57 37.88
N PHE A 449 0.16 -9.23 36.87
CA PHE A 449 -0.26 -10.57 36.40
C PHE A 449 0.92 -11.54 36.25
N PRO A 450 1.75 -11.76 37.29
CA PRO A 450 2.98 -12.55 37.17
C PRO A 450 2.75 -13.99 36.70
N ARG A 451 1.59 -14.59 37.09
CA ARG A 451 1.22 -15.95 36.73
C ARG A 451 0.63 -16.06 35.29
N TYR A 452 0.02 -14.99 34.77
CA TYR A 452 -0.73 -14.98 33.52
C TYR A 452 -0.17 -14.02 32.47
N ARG A 453 1.12 -13.64 32.54
CA ARG A 453 1.78 -12.67 31.67
C ARG A 453 1.49 -12.91 30.18
N ALA A 454 1.76 -14.14 29.71
CA ALA A 454 1.61 -14.51 28.31
C ALA A 454 0.12 -14.43 27.86
N LEU A 455 -0.80 -14.86 28.74
CA LEU A 455 -2.24 -14.83 28.45
C LEU A 455 -2.76 -13.39 28.32
N VAL A 456 -2.37 -12.50 29.24
CA VAL A 456 -2.77 -11.08 29.20
C VAL A 456 -2.18 -10.40 27.97
N MET A 457 -0.91 -10.64 27.65
CA MET A 457 -0.30 -10.10 26.41
C MET A 457 -1.02 -10.60 25.17
N ALA A 458 -1.28 -11.89 25.06
CA ALA A 458 -2.03 -12.47 23.93
C ALA A 458 -3.45 -11.90 23.87
N GLY A 459 -4.11 -11.72 25.02
CA GLY A 459 -5.42 -11.09 25.12
C GLY A 459 -5.44 -9.65 24.62
N LEU A 460 -4.42 -8.85 24.91
CA LEU A 460 -4.27 -7.48 24.40
C LEU A 460 -4.13 -7.48 22.87
N TYR A 461 -3.28 -8.35 22.31
CA TYR A 461 -3.15 -8.46 20.84
C TYR A 461 -4.46 -8.89 20.18
N ALA A 462 -5.12 -9.92 20.71
CA ALA A 462 -6.40 -10.40 20.22
C ALA A 462 -7.50 -9.33 20.35
N GLY A 463 -7.52 -8.60 21.48
CA GLY A 463 -8.44 -7.48 21.71
C GLY A 463 -8.26 -6.35 20.72
N GLY A 464 -7.02 -5.97 20.41
CA GLY A 464 -6.72 -4.97 19.39
C GLY A 464 -7.23 -5.39 17.99
N ILE A 465 -6.98 -6.64 17.60
CA ILE A 465 -7.47 -7.20 16.33
C ILE A 465 -9.01 -7.21 16.31
N LEU A 466 -9.65 -7.65 17.40
CA LEU A 466 -11.12 -7.70 17.50
C LEU A 466 -11.73 -6.30 17.34
N ILE A 467 -11.21 -5.32 18.06
CA ILE A 467 -11.68 -3.92 17.96
C ILE A 467 -11.41 -3.36 16.55
N GLY A 468 -10.28 -3.70 15.94
CA GLY A 468 -9.99 -3.37 14.54
C GLY A 468 -11.02 -3.96 13.57
N ILE A 469 -11.43 -5.22 13.77
CA ILE A 469 -12.49 -5.85 12.97
C ILE A 469 -13.84 -5.15 13.17
N LEU A 470 -14.21 -4.83 14.41
CA LEU A 470 -15.46 -4.11 14.71
C LEU A 470 -15.44 -2.70 14.08
N ALA A 471 -14.32 -1.99 14.17
CA ALA A 471 -14.13 -0.71 13.51
C ALA A 471 -14.23 -0.83 11.98
N ALA A 472 -13.68 -1.89 11.37
CA ALA A 472 -13.79 -2.15 9.94
C ALA A 472 -15.23 -2.37 9.52
N LEU A 473 -16.00 -3.18 10.25
CA LEU A 473 -17.41 -3.43 9.98
C LEU A 473 -18.25 -2.15 10.11
N PHE A 474 -17.97 -1.34 11.13
CA PHE A 474 -18.63 -0.04 11.31
C PHE A 474 -18.29 0.93 10.15
N LEU A 475 -17.04 1.07 9.78
CA LEU A 475 -16.61 1.93 8.67
C LEU A 475 -17.21 1.50 7.33
N ARG A 476 -17.29 0.18 7.08
CA ARG A 476 -17.91 -0.39 5.89
C ARG A 476 -19.38 -0.04 5.77
N SER A 477 -20.11 -0.04 6.89
CA SER A 477 -21.56 0.22 6.90
C SER A 477 -21.90 1.72 6.88
N SER A 478 -21.02 2.58 7.41
CA SER A 478 -21.29 4.00 7.63
C SER A 478 -20.59 4.92 6.62
N VAL A 479 -19.27 5.09 6.76
CA VAL A 479 -18.49 6.14 6.10
C VAL A 479 -17.87 5.69 4.77
N LEU A 480 -17.38 4.44 4.70
CA LEU A 480 -16.67 3.89 3.56
C LEU A 480 -17.49 2.77 2.88
N ARG A 481 -18.72 3.11 2.48
CA ARG A 481 -19.61 2.19 1.77
C ARG A 481 -19.03 1.79 0.42
N GLY A 482 -19.35 0.58 -0.04
CA GLY A 482 -18.91 0.03 -1.34
C GLY A 482 -18.34 -1.37 -1.23
N LYS A 483 -18.12 -2.00 -2.39
CA LYS A 483 -17.48 -3.32 -2.48
C LYS A 483 -15.95 -3.14 -2.51
N PRO A 484 -15.17 -4.05 -1.89
CA PRO A 484 -13.72 -4.04 -2.03
C PRO A 484 -13.32 -4.25 -3.48
N ALA A 485 -12.16 -3.70 -3.87
CA ALA A 485 -11.64 -3.90 -5.22
C ALA A 485 -11.52 -5.40 -5.54
N PRO A 486 -11.91 -5.84 -6.73
CA PRO A 486 -11.74 -7.23 -7.12
C PRO A 486 -10.25 -7.57 -7.12
N PHE A 487 -9.92 -8.68 -6.48
CA PHE A 487 -8.54 -9.16 -6.40
C PHE A 487 -8.29 -10.12 -7.56
N VAL A 488 -7.87 -9.57 -8.69
CA VAL A 488 -7.37 -10.35 -9.82
C VAL A 488 -5.86 -10.20 -9.84
N MET A 489 -5.14 -11.20 -9.33
CA MET A 489 -3.68 -11.20 -9.34
C MET A 489 -3.19 -12.58 -9.73
N GLU A 490 -2.37 -12.63 -10.77
CA GLU A 490 -1.53 -13.80 -11.00
C GLU A 490 -0.41 -13.82 -9.99
N LEU A 491 -0.13 -15.01 -9.48
CA LEU A 491 1.00 -15.22 -8.59
C LEU A 491 2.28 -15.19 -9.43
N PRO A 492 3.17 -14.19 -9.25
CA PRO A 492 4.43 -14.13 -10.00
C PRO A 492 5.29 -15.36 -9.69
N ASN A 493 6.10 -15.84 -10.63
CA ASN A 493 7.04 -16.92 -10.35
C ASN A 493 7.99 -16.54 -9.21
N TYR A 494 8.37 -17.51 -8.38
CA TYR A 494 9.39 -17.26 -7.35
C TYR A 494 10.72 -16.95 -8.00
N ARG A 495 11.30 -15.83 -7.57
CA ARG A 495 12.63 -15.41 -7.99
C ARG A 495 13.54 -15.32 -6.77
N LEU A 496 14.83 -15.58 -6.97
CA LEU A 496 15.82 -15.28 -5.94
C LEU A 496 15.90 -13.75 -5.78
N PRO A 497 15.88 -13.23 -4.56
CA PRO A 497 15.95 -11.79 -4.34
C PRO A 497 17.25 -11.23 -4.89
N SER A 498 17.16 -10.15 -5.66
CA SER A 498 18.32 -9.45 -6.17
C SER A 498 18.96 -8.62 -5.03
N PRO A 499 20.23 -8.86 -4.65
CA PRO A 499 20.87 -8.11 -3.57
C PRO A 499 20.83 -6.60 -3.80
N ARG A 500 21.01 -6.17 -5.04
CA ARG A 500 20.98 -4.75 -5.43
C ARG A 500 19.58 -4.14 -5.24
N SER A 501 18.54 -4.84 -5.68
CA SER A 501 17.15 -4.36 -5.52
C SER A 501 16.74 -4.27 -4.06
N VAL A 502 17.05 -5.31 -3.27
CA VAL A 502 16.75 -5.35 -1.83
C VAL A 502 17.47 -4.21 -1.09
N LEU A 503 18.77 -4.00 -1.34
CA LEU A 503 19.52 -2.92 -0.69
C LEU A 503 19.03 -1.54 -1.10
N MET A 504 18.66 -1.35 -2.36
CA MET A 504 18.13 -0.07 -2.85
C MET A 504 16.77 0.25 -2.22
N LEU A 505 15.84 -0.72 -2.23
CA LEU A 505 14.52 -0.56 -1.59
C LEU A 505 14.65 -0.32 -0.08
N MET A 506 15.53 -1.05 0.59
CA MET A 506 15.83 -0.86 2.02
C MET A 506 16.33 0.56 2.28
N TRP A 507 17.30 1.04 1.48
CA TRP A 507 17.86 2.37 1.63
C TRP A 507 16.85 3.49 1.38
N GLU A 508 16.02 3.38 0.33
CA GLU A 508 14.96 4.34 0.05
C GLU A 508 13.96 4.45 1.21
N LYS A 509 13.49 3.30 1.71
CA LYS A 509 12.56 3.25 2.85
C LYS A 509 13.20 3.79 4.14
N ALA A 510 14.46 3.47 4.40
CA ALA A 510 15.21 3.97 5.56
C ALA A 510 15.46 5.48 5.48
N ARG A 511 15.87 5.99 4.32
CA ARG A 511 16.06 7.43 4.07
C ARG A 511 14.75 8.21 4.24
N ASP A 512 13.67 7.69 3.68
CA ASP A 512 12.33 8.28 3.81
C ASP A 512 11.87 8.35 5.26
N PHE A 513 12.15 7.31 6.06
CA PHE A 513 11.88 7.29 7.48
C PHE A 513 12.72 8.34 8.23
N LEU A 514 14.04 8.36 8.00
CA LEU A 514 14.94 9.33 8.63
C LEU A 514 14.52 10.77 8.37
N GLN A 515 14.30 11.13 7.12
CA GLN A 515 13.95 12.52 6.77
C GLN A 515 12.62 12.96 7.38
N LYS A 516 11.64 12.06 7.47
CA LYS A 516 10.29 12.38 7.94
C LYS A 516 10.14 12.28 9.45
N ALA A 517 10.70 11.23 10.05
CA ALA A 517 10.58 10.98 11.47
C ALA A 517 11.49 11.91 12.30
N PHE A 518 12.72 12.14 11.83
CA PHE A 518 13.70 12.94 12.55
C PHE A 518 13.19 14.35 12.88
N THR A 519 12.71 15.09 11.88
CA THR A 519 12.27 16.48 12.08
C THR A 519 11.08 16.58 13.04
N ILE A 520 10.08 15.68 12.88
CA ILE A 520 8.84 15.74 13.66
C ILE A 520 9.10 15.30 15.10
N ILE A 521 9.87 14.23 15.27
CA ILE A 521 10.17 13.69 16.60
C ILE A 521 11.11 14.63 17.35
N PHE A 522 12.11 15.21 16.66
CA PHE A 522 13.00 16.21 17.24
C PHE A 522 12.22 17.41 17.81
N LEU A 523 11.32 18.00 17.01
CA LEU A 523 10.49 19.11 17.49
C LEU A 523 9.58 18.71 18.65
N ALA A 524 9.00 17.50 18.59
CA ALA A 524 8.16 17.01 19.67
C ALA A 524 8.95 16.76 20.96
N THR A 525 10.18 16.25 20.87
CA THR A 525 11.04 16.00 22.03
C THR A 525 11.49 17.31 22.69
N VAL A 526 11.87 18.30 21.90
CA VAL A 526 12.21 19.64 22.41
C VAL A 526 10.99 20.28 23.10
N ALA A 527 9.80 20.13 22.52
CA ALA A 527 8.57 20.63 23.14
C ALA A 527 8.26 19.92 24.49
N ILE A 528 8.42 18.60 24.55
CA ILE A 528 8.23 17.86 25.79
C ILE A 528 9.30 18.24 26.84
N TRP A 529 10.58 18.33 26.44
CA TRP A 529 11.62 18.82 27.31
C TRP A 529 11.27 20.18 27.90
N PHE A 530 10.80 21.13 27.07
CA PHE A 530 10.36 22.44 27.53
C PHE A 530 9.23 22.35 28.56
N LEU A 531 8.22 21.53 28.30
CA LEU A 531 7.09 21.32 29.21
C LEU A 531 7.49 20.61 30.52
N GLN A 532 8.57 19.83 30.51
CA GLN A 532 9.09 19.15 31.69
C GLN A 532 10.00 20.05 32.54
N THR A 533 10.73 20.95 31.91
CA THR A 533 11.77 21.78 32.54
C THR A 533 11.22 23.04 33.15
N PHE A 534 10.10 23.58 32.63
CA PHE A 534 9.57 24.87 33.08
C PHE A 534 8.21 24.74 33.77
N ASP A 535 7.96 25.64 34.72
CA ASP A 535 6.66 25.85 35.36
C ASP A 535 5.80 26.88 34.59
N ALA A 536 4.62 27.23 35.11
CA ALA A 536 3.71 28.21 34.51
C ALA A 536 4.26 29.64 34.48
N ARG A 537 5.35 29.92 35.22
CA ARG A 537 6.05 31.22 35.25
C ARG A 537 7.29 31.24 34.37
N LEU A 538 7.58 30.12 33.69
CA LEU A 538 8.79 29.87 32.92
C LEU A 538 10.07 29.83 33.77
N ASP A 539 9.94 29.50 35.06
CA ASP A 539 11.08 29.22 35.91
C ASP A 539 11.47 27.72 35.78
N PRO A 540 12.78 27.42 35.74
CA PRO A 540 13.23 26.02 35.66
C PRO A 540 12.90 25.30 36.97
N VAL A 541 12.20 24.19 36.88
CA VAL A 541 11.76 23.41 38.05
C VAL A 541 12.76 22.30 38.42
N THR A 542 12.96 22.14 39.71
CA THR A 542 13.81 21.07 40.30
C THR A 542 13.06 19.75 40.53
N SER A 543 11.71 19.80 40.56
CA SER A 543 10.85 18.63 40.72
C SER A 543 9.85 18.53 39.57
N GLY A 544 9.72 17.35 38.94
CA GLY A 544 8.79 17.12 37.83
C GLY A 544 7.32 17.41 38.16
N GLU A 545 6.96 17.49 39.44
CA GLU A 545 5.59 17.76 39.91
C GLU A 545 5.12 19.19 39.64
N GLN A 546 6.05 20.13 39.57
CA GLN A 546 5.75 21.56 39.35
C GLN A 546 5.79 21.97 37.88
N SER A 547 6.15 21.03 37.00
CA SER A 547 6.30 21.30 35.56
C SER A 547 4.96 21.61 34.87
N LEU A 548 5.04 22.34 33.76
CA LEU A 548 3.90 22.55 32.86
C LEU A 548 3.27 21.23 32.41
N LEU A 549 4.08 20.22 32.17
CA LEU A 549 3.63 18.90 31.77
C LEU A 549 2.79 18.23 32.88
N ALA A 550 3.21 18.35 34.14
CA ALA A 550 2.42 17.87 35.27
C ALA A 550 1.10 18.62 35.44
N ALA A 551 1.10 19.94 35.19
CA ALA A 551 -0.13 20.74 35.18
C ALA A 551 -1.11 20.27 34.10
N ILE A 552 -0.63 19.98 32.90
CA ILE A 552 -1.43 19.37 31.83
C ILE A 552 -1.95 17.99 32.25
N GLY A 553 -1.10 17.17 32.86
CA GLY A 553 -1.48 15.86 33.39
C GLY A 553 -2.61 15.95 34.42
N ARG A 554 -2.54 16.90 35.36
CA ARG A 554 -3.60 17.14 36.35
C ARG A 554 -4.92 17.61 35.73
N LEU A 555 -4.85 18.42 34.66
CA LEU A 555 -6.03 18.88 33.93
C LEU A 555 -6.74 17.74 33.19
N ILE A 556 -5.96 16.78 32.66
CA ILE A 556 -6.48 15.66 31.88
C ILE A 556 -6.88 14.46 32.77
N ALA A 557 -6.22 14.28 33.92
CA ALA A 557 -6.44 13.13 34.81
C ALA A 557 -7.92 12.84 35.14
N PRO A 558 -8.80 13.83 35.39
CA PRO A 558 -10.22 13.57 35.67
C PRO A 558 -10.95 12.82 34.54
N VAL A 559 -10.52 12.95 33.29
CA VAL A 559 -11.10 12.24 32.14
C VAL A 559 -10.91 10.74 32.27
N PHE A 560 -9.89 10.29 32.98
CA PHE A 560 -9.56 8.89 33.20
C PHE A 560 -10.13 8.31 34.52
N ALA A 561 -10.84 9.13 35.31
CA ALA A 561 -11.48 8.66 36.54
C ALA A 561 -12.46 7.48 36.31
N PRO A 562 -13.32 7.49 35.29
CA PRO A 562 -14.21 6.36 34.99
C PRO A 562 -13.46 5.09 34.54
N LEU A 563 -12.19 5.21 34.18
CA LEU A 563 -11.32 4.10 33.75
C LEU A 563 -10.49 3.52 34.90
N GLY A 564 -10.62 4.08 36.11
CA GLY A 564 -9.93 3.61 37.31
C GLY A 564 -8.51 4.12 37.51
N PHE A 565 -8.01 5.05 36.66
CA PHE A 565 -6.66 5.63 36.77
C PHE A 565 -6.66 7.16 36.62
N ALA A 566 -7.18 7.85 37.62
CA ALA A 566 -7.22 9.31 37.68
C ALA A 566 -5.89 9.93 38.19
N ASP A 567 -4.82 9.18 38.25
CA ASP A 567 -3.50 9.70 38.68
C ASP A 567 -2.91 10.59 37.57
N TRP A 568 -2.49 11.80 37.96
CA TRP A 568 -1.90 12.76 37.03
C TRP A 568 -0.59 12.23 36.41
N ARG A 569 0.16 11.36 37.08
CA ARG A 569 1.38 10.73 36.55
C ARG A 569 1.05 9.79 35.39
N ALA A 570 -0.03 9.03 35.53
CA ALA A 570 -0.52 8.18 34.45
C ALA A 570 -0.99 9.01 33.24
N ALA A 571 -1.72 10.11 33.47
CA ALA A 571 -2.15 11.02 32.43
C ALA A 571 -0.95 11.69 31.71
N THR A 572 0.04 12.16 32.49
CA THR A 572 1.28 12.75 31.98
C THR A 572 2.07 11.75 31.13
N ALA A 573 2.17 10.50 31.57
CA ALA A 573 2.84 9.43 30.82
C ALA A 573 2.13 9.13 29.48
N LEU A 574 0.80 9.17 29.43
CA LEU A 574 0.04 9.03 28.17
C LEU A 574 0.26 10.20 27.21
N VAL A 575 0.42 11.43 27.71
CA VAL A 575 0.77 12.60 26.90
C VAL A 575 2.17 12.43 26.32
N CYS A 576 3.17 12.04 27.11
CA CYS A 576 4.50 11.73 26.62
C CYS A 576 4.48 10.56 25.62
N GLY A 577 3.67 9.54 25.89
CA GLY A 577 3.47 8.39 25.00
C GLY A 577 2.81 8.72 23.65
N PHE A 578 2.31 9.94 23.47
CA PHE A 578 1.92 10.44 22.16
C PHE A 578 3.13 10.79 21.30
N THR A 579 4.23 11.24 21.85
CA THR A 579 5.47 11.50 21.08
C THR A 579 6.08 10.18 20.63
N ALA A 580 6.31 9.28 21.58
CA ALA A 580 6.83 7.93 21.36
C ALA A 580 6.26 6.99 22.44
N LYS A 581 5.74 5.83 22.04
CA LYS A 581 5.01 4.94 22.96
C LYS A 581 5.87 4.42 24.11
N GLU A 582 7.14 4.17 23.87
CA GLU A 582 8.12 3.76 24.87
C GLU A 582 8.34 4.82 25.97
N ALA A 583 8.11 6.10 25.65
CA ALA A 583 8.21 7.18 26.63
C ALA A 583 7.21 7.05 27.80
N VAL A 584 6.16 6.25 27.68
CA VAL A 584 5.21 5.98 28.77
C VAL A 584 5.94 5.40 30.00
N ILE A 585 6.78 4.40 29.79
CA ILE A 585 7.49 3.71 30.89
C ILE A 585 8.59 4.58 31.47
N SER A 586 9.38 5.25 30.63
CA SER A 586 10.44 6.15 31.10
C SER A 586 9.86 7.32 31.90
N THR A 587 8.76 7.91 31.42
CA THR A 587 8.07 8.99 32.15
C THR A 587 7.52 8.51 33.50
N LEU A 588 6.88 7.32 33.56
CA LEU A 588 6.42 6.75 34.83
C LEU A 588 7.60 6.52 35.78
N GLY A 589 8.73 6.01 35.29
CA GLY A 589 9.95 5.85 36.09
C GLY A 589 10.47 7.14 36.71
N VAL A 590 10.56 8.20 35.87
CA VAL A 590 10.99 9.53 36.33
C VAL A 590 10.00 10.14 37.33
N LEU A 591 8.70 10.08 37.07
CA LEU A 591 7.67 10.66 37.93
C LEU A 591 7.45 9.89 39.25
N THR A 592 7.83 8.62 39.30
CA THR A 592 7.81 7.81 40.56
C THR A 592 9.13 7.84 41.32
N GLY A 593 10.19 8.42 40.70
CA GLY A 593 11.52 8.47 41.29
C GLY A 593 12.18 7.08 41.51
N THR A 594 11.75 6.07 40.71
CA THR A 594 12.17 4.68 40.88
C THR A 594 13.01 4.20 39.70
N ALA A 595 14.04 3.38 40.04
CA ALA A 595 14.82 2.70 39.01
C ALA A 595 13.95 1.70 38.23
N PRO A 596 14.27 1.41 36.95
CA PRO A 596 13.48 0.52 36.10
C PRO A 596 13.16 -0.85 36.73
N ALA A 597 14.08 -1.40 37.50
CA ALA A 597 13.90 -2.67 38.20
C ALA A 597 12.84 -2.62 39.33
N GLN A 598 12.59 -1.46 39.92
CA GLN A 598 11.64 -1.25 41.02
C GLN A 598 10.33 -0.63 40.59
N LEU A 599 10.21 -0.24 39.31
CA LEU A 599 9.02 0.42 38.75
C LEU A 599 7.74 -0.39 38.96
N GLY A 600 7.82 -1.73 38.86
CA GLY A 600 6.66 -2.60 39.08
C GLY A 600 6.04 -2.46 40.49
N ALA A 601 6.86 -2.30 41.54
CA ALA A 601 6.39 -2.07 42.90
C ALA A 601 5.74 -0.68 43.06
N ALA A 602 6.32 0.36 42.45
CA ALA A 602 5.73 1.71 42.43
C ALA A 602 4.38 1.75 41.71
N LEU A 603 4.25 1.05 40.61
CA LEU A 603 2.99 0.93 39.87
C LEU A 603 1.90 0.24 40.65
N SER A 604 2.24 -0.78 41.48
CA SER A 604 1.27 -1.47 42.34
C SER A 604 0.67 -0.56 43.41
N GLY A 605 1.34 0.53 43.75
CA GLY A 605 0.80 1.57 44.63
C GLY A 605 -0.13 2.58 43.92
N MET A 606 -0.05 2.67 42.59
CA MET A 606 -0.80 3.63 41.78
C MET A 606 -2.04 3.01 41.11
N PHE A 607 -1.99 1.75 40.75
CA PHE A 607 -3.02 1.07 40.00
C PHE A 607 -3.54 -0.16 40.74
N THR A 608 -4.84 -0.41 40.64
CA THR A 608 -5.43 -1.73 40.91
C THR A 608 -5.23 -2.64 39.70
N PRO A 609 -5.32 -3.98 39.83
CA PRO A 609 -5.22 -4.88 38.68
C PRO A 609 -6.23 -4.56 37.56
N ALA A 610 -7.47 -4.18 37.91
CA ALA A 610 -8.49 -3.77 36.96
C ALA A 610 -8.13 -2.45 36.26
N ALA A 611 -7.61 -1.46 37.00
CA ALA A 611 -7.13 -0.20 36.45
C ALA A 611 -5.90 -0.40 35.53
N ALA A 612 -5.01 -1.33 35.88
CA ALA A 612 -3.86 -1.70 35.06
C ALA A 612 -4.28 -2.30 33.71
N LEU A 613 -5.26 -3.22 33.68
CA LEU A 613 -5.83 -3.74 32.43
C LEU A 613 -6.50 -2.64 31.60
N SER A 614 -7.24 -1.76 32.23
CA SER A 614 -7.86 -0.60 31.59
C SER A 614 -6.82 0.32 30.96
N PHE A 615 -5.76 0.67 31.71
CA PHE A 615 -4.64 1.48 31.22
C PHE A 615 -3.92 0.82 30.04
N LEU A 616 -3.67 -0.49 30.10
CA LEU A 616 -3.09 -1.25 29.00
C LEU A 616 -3.99 -1.24 27.77
N THR A 617 -5.29 -1.40 27.96
CA THR A 617 -6.28 -1.36 26.86
C THR A 617 -6.34 0.04 26.22
N PHE A 618 -6.35 1.08 27.04
CA PHE A 618 -6.28 2.45 26.54
C PHE A 618 -4.98 2.70 25.76
N THR A 619 -3.85 2.29 26.32
CA THR A 619 -2.52 2.43 25.69
C THR A 619 -2.43 1.65 24.37
N LEU A 620 -3.10 0.51 24.28
CA LEU A 620 -3.20 -0.27 23.05
C LEU A 620 -3.90 0.51 21.94
N LEU A 621 -5.03 1.15 22.24
CA LEU A 621 -6.01 1.61 21.24
C LEU A 621 -5.96 3.11 20.96
N TYR A 622 -5.45 3.96 21.91
CA TYR A 622 -5.42 5.39 21.69
C TYR A 622 -4.48 5.78 20.55
N THR A 623 -4.61 7.01 20.09
CA THR A 623 -3.88 7.54 18.93
C THR A 623 -2.42 7.06 18.87
N PRO A 624 -1.90 6.68 17.69
CA PRO A 624 -0.50 6.27 17.55
C PRO A 624 0.46 7.44 17.82
N CYS A 625 1.77 7.18 17.76
CA CYS A 625 2.78 8.22 17.98
C CYS A 625 2.67 9.38 16.97
N VAL A 626 3.23 10.53 17.34
CA VAL A 626 3.18 11.76 16.51
C VAL A 626 3.68 11.53 15.07
N ALA A 627 4.72 10.71 14.89
CA ALA A 627 5.23 10.34 13.57
C ALA A 627 4.20 9.59 12.72
N ALA A 628 3.44 8.68 13.33
CA ALA A 628 2.36 7.97 12.64
C ALA A 628 1.20 8.90 12.29
N VAL A 629 0.79 9.80 13.19
CA VAL A 629 -0.25 10.81 12.93
C VAL A 629 0.16 11.74 11.79
N ALA A 630 1.41 12.18 11.76
CA ALA A 630 1.95 13.01 10.68
C ALA A 630 1.94 12.27 9.34
N THR A 631 2.24 10.96 9.35
CA THR A 631 2.16 10.11 8.16
C THR A 631 0.71 9.92 7.70
N ILE A 632 -0.22 9.67 8.62
CA ILE A 632 -1.67 9.60 8.35
C ILE A 632 -2.15 10.92 7.71
N ARG A 633 -1.74 12.09 8.25
CA ARG A 633 -2.07 13.40 7.68
C ARG A 633 -1.60 13.52 6.23
N ARG A 634 -0.40 13.08 5.95
CA ARG A 634 0.17 13.12 4.59
C ARG A 634 -0.61 12.23 3.63
N GLU A 635 -0.98 11.03 4.06
CA GLU A 635 -1.72 10.08 3.22
C GLU A 635 -3.19 10.47 3.03
N LEU A 636 -3.84 11.03 4.06
CA LEU A 636 -5.22 11.52 3.96
C LEU A 636 -5.32 12.92 3.32
N ARG A 637 -4.19 13.64 3.17
CA ARG A 637 -4.10 15.01 2.60
C ARG A 637 -5.09 16.01 3.20
N SER A 638 -5.49 15.83 4.45
CA SER A 638 -6.52 16.65 5.11
C SER A 638 -6.28 16.72 6.61
N VAL A 639 -6.08 17.93 7.13
CA VAL A 639 -5.92 18.17 8.57
C VAL A 639 -7.20 17.81 9.34
N PRO A 640 -8.41 18.29 8.93
CA PRO A 640 -9.62 17.99 9.69
C PRO A 640 -9.95 16.49 9.72
N LYS A 641 -9.69 15.76 8.63
CA LYS A 641 -9.88 14.30 8.64
C LYS A 641 -8.90 13.61 9.58
N THR A 642 -7.65 14.06 9.65
CA THR A 642 -6.64 13.50 10.57
C THR A 642 -7.01 13.76 12.02
N VAL A 643 -7.43 14.97 12.36
CA VAL A 643 -7.92 15.31 13.70
C VAL A 643 -9.13 14.47 14.07
N GLY A 644 -10.08 14.31 13.15
CA GLY A 644 -11.24 13.42 13.34
C GLY A 644 -10.83 11.96 13.62
N VAL A 645 -9.81 11.45 12.93
CA VAL A 645 -9.26 10.09 13.18
C VAL A 645 -8.66 9.99 14.58
N VAL A 646 -7.85 10.96 15.01
CA VAL A 646 -7.25 10.99 16.35
C VAL A 646 -8.33 11.01 17.43
N ILE A 647 -9.33 11.87 17.30
CA ILE A 647 -10.46 11.96 18.25
C ILE A 647 -11.22 10.63 18.29
N ALA A 648 -11.55 10.06 17.13
CA ALA A 648 -12.28 8.80 17.04
C ALA A 648 -11.49 7.64 17.69
N GLN A 649 -10.18 7.56 17.48
CA GLN A 649 -9.33 6.55 18.10
C GLN A 649 -9.26 6.72 19.63
N CYS A 650 -9.10 7.94 20.12
CA CYS A 650 -9.12 8.21 21.56
C CYS A 650 -10.48 7.87 22.18
N ALA A 651 -11.58 8.16 21.50
CA ALA A 651 -12.94 7.81 21.95
C ALA A 651 -13.15 6.30 22.02
N VAL A 652 -12.75 5.56 20.97
CA VAL A 652 -12.80 4.09 20.96
C VAL A 652 -11.95 3.50 22.07
N ALA A 653 -10.73 4.03 22.27
CA ALA A 653 -9.83 3.60 23.34
C ALA A 653 -10.44 3.82 24.72
N TRP A 654 -11.08 4.98 24.92
CA TRP A 654 -11.73 5.34 26.17
C TRP A 654 -12.90 4.41 26.49
N VAL A 655 -13.80 4.18 25.53
CA VAL A 655 -14.94 3.27 25.68
C VAL A 655 -14.47 1.84 25.94
N ALA A 656 -13.52 1.34 25.15
CA ALA A 656 -13.01 -0.01 25.29
C ALA A 656 -12.30 -0.22 26.65
N ALA A 657 -11.50 0.76 27.09
CA ALA A 657 -10.84 0.72 28.40
C ALA A 657 -11.85 0.75 29.55
N GLY A 658 -12.94 1.54 29.41
CA GLY A 658 -14.04 1.57 30.39
C GLY A 658 -14.76 0.23 30.49
N VAL A 659 -15.07 -0.39 29.36
CA VAL A 659 -15.67 -1.74 29.34
C VAL A 659 -14.75 -2.76 30.01
N VAL A 660 -13.45 -2.73 29.69
CA VAL A 660 -12.48 -3.63 30.31
C VAL A 660 -12.36 -3.38 31.82
N TYR A 661 -12.38 -2.12 32.25
CA TYR A 661 -12.37 -1.77 33.68
C TYR A 661 -13.56 -2.35 34.43
N MET A 662 -14.78 -2.18 33.87
CA MET A 662 -15.99 -2.74 34.47
C MET A 662 -15.97 -4.27 34.54
N LEU A 663 -15.58 -4.92 33.44
CA LEU A 663 -15.50 -6.39 33.40
C LEU A 663 -14.42 -6.94 34.33
N ALA A 664 -13.24 -6.29 34.37
CA ALA A 664 -12.17 -6.68 35.27
C ALA A 664 -12.54 -6.47 36.75
N GLY A 665 -13.27 -5.40 37.07
CA GLY A 665 -13.79 -5.15 38.42
C GLY A 665 -14.82 -6.18 38.93
N LEU A 666 -15.47 -6.90 37.99
CA LEU A 666 -16.41 -7.98 38.29
C LEU A 666 -15.70 -9.36 38.47
N LEU A 667 -14.52 -9.51 37.85
CA LEU A 667 -13.81 -10.80 37.77
C LEU A 667 -12.60 -10.90 38.69
N LEU A 668 -11.99 -9.76 39.03
CA LEU A 668 -10.80 -9.63 39.90
C LEU A 668 -11.15 -9.03 41.27
#